data_74d84142df5eacd2c1f106682f60ecd9
#
_entry.id   74d84142df5eacd2c1f106682f60ecd9
#
_cell.length_a   1.000
_cell.length_b   1.000
_cell.length_c   1.000
_cell.angle_alpha   90.00
_cell.angle_beta   90.00
_cell.angle_gamma   90.00
#
_symmetry.space_group_name_H-M   'P 1'
#
loop_
_entity.id
_entity.type
_entity.pdbx_description
1 polymer ?
#
loop_
_entity_poly.entity_id
_entity_poly.type
_entity_poly.pdbx_seq_one_letter_code
_entity_poly.pdbx_strand_id
1 'polypeptide(L)'
;MTTPSSPLPSDQAARVVPSAPQLGQLDEATLLTTVELKSAPDIRVATISPDRVIIKHERSRNYLTLTPNQWRALQTFGPGPGRTVPQILFRLISDRDCIPLREFYETTLKAFRAGVLECVGSTPPVEEPPTSWKWRLASHWVRGFALITAIGTVALLIRQPPQLPQNIGHLLSSWVAICLAISAGAWAAAAVVCHAHAEIYHPQFHWKTFFPRFSVDLDDAIMAGQPTVITAGLASLAPTLCALGLAAGFAPQLVVPLFFAWLFLISPFWASPGLKIIRALYAVPTLDSDRNFAFQPNRALQHAFKTLAKKTDLRFFGIHALLVFIWLGLILATGTLLLDAHAATLWQTLLSTRGLHFTALTLLVSLSLIVVSALGALAWLGYVITRDWWHEKRRRSLLPEPASITPETIAALIANSLLFKSLPHENRTALAAAAETLRYPAGATILSEGDAGDKIFLVATGRLEVMRELDNGRLESVAKLACGDMFGEIALLRGTRRTRSVRSLNASVLLSFSRLVFEQLVFPKISREAIELTIQKIAFLHRIPLSRNWALHAMHAFAENAFFQDFEKGSALTSEDQYNEFFYILYEGELSVQRRKQEIAALTIGDFFGEISHLQNGVANATILARTPARCLLMNKRDFLQFLVKDFTISITFEEISSKRLGYPVFPLKGKSLDLFQE
;
A
#
# COMPACT_ATOMS: atom_id res chain seq x y z
N MET A 1 1.55 50.66 -53.61
CA MET A 1 0.22 50.43 -52.96
C MET A 1 0.08 48.94 -52.72
N THR A 2 0.53 48.51 -51.59
CA THR A 2 0.48 47.10 -51.12
C THR A 2 -0.26 47.10 -49.81
N THR A 3 -1.43 46.46 -49.77
CA THR A 3 -2.22 46.21 -48.57
C THR A 3 -1.63 45.04 -47.81
N PRO A 4 -1.54 45.09 -46.48
CA PRO A 4 -1.10 43.94 -45.69
C PRO A 4 -2.30 43.04 -45.37
N SER A 5 -2.13 41.75 -45.62
CA SER A 5 -3.02 40.66 -45.23
C SER A 5 -3.00 40.45 -43.73
N SER A 6 -4.16 40.48 -43.11
CA SER A 6 -4.37 40.11 -41.70
C SER A 6 -4.16 38.60 -41.48
N PRO A 7 -3.52 38.16 -40.38
CA PRO A 7 -3.44 36.75 -40.04
C PRO A 7 -4.75 36.28 -39.38
N LEU A 8 -5.19 35.09 -39.73
CA LEU A 8 -6.24 34.30 -39.10
C LEU A 8 -5.95 34.00 -37.63
N PRO A 9 -6.94 33.95 -36.74
CA PRO A 9 -6.74 33.60 -35.38
C PRO A 9 -6.48 32.10 -35.25
N SER A 10 -5.32 31.76 -34.68
CA SER A 10 -4.96 30.41 -34.27
C SER A 10 -5.82 30.00 -33.09
N ASP A 11 -6.70 29.04 -33.30
CA ASP A 11 -7.45 28.31 -32.30
C ASP A 11 -6.50 27.44 -31.44
N GLN A 12 -5.78 28.07 -30.53
CA GLN A 12 -5.15 27.41 -29.40
C GLN A 12 -6.11 27.50 -28.21
N ALA A 13 -7.10 26.60 -28.18
CA ALA A 13 -7.78 26.28 -26.93
C ALA A 13 -6.71 25.78 -25.92
N ALA A 14 -6.27 26.70 -25.07
CA ALA A 14 -5.43 26.37 -23.93
C ALA A 14 -6.17 25.28 -23.12
N ARG A 15 -5.71 24.05 -23.22
CA ARG A 15 -6.04 23.01 -22.25
C ARG A 15 -5.57 23.53 -20.89
N VAL A 16 -6.53 23.94 -20.06
CA VAL A 16 -6.28 24.17 -18.64
C VAL A 16 -5.87 22.83 -18.05
N VAL A 17 -4.56 22.64 -17.93
CA VAL A 17 -3.98 21.52 -17.18
C VAL A 17 -4.32 21.84 -15.71
N PRO A 18 -5.14 21.03 -15.04
CA PRO A 18 -5.40 21.24 -13.62
C PRO A 18 -4.06 21.20 -12.89
N SER A 19 -3.82 22.18 -12.01
CA SER A 19 -2.63 22.24 -11.17
C SER A 19 -2.43 20.88 -10.48
N ALA A 20 -1.22 20.33 -10.60
CA ALA A 20 -0.88 19.02 -10.03
C ALA A 20 -1.29 18.96 -8.55
N PRO A 21 -2.10 18.00 -8.14
CA PRO A 21 -2.53 17.87 -6.76
C PRO A 21 -1.33 17.65 -5.86
N GLN A 22 -1.27 18.38 -4.74
CA GLN A 22 -0.21 18.19 -3.75
C GLN A 22 -0.20 16.74 -3.26
N LEU A 23 0.95 16.08 -3.31
CA LEU A 23 1.16 14.64 -3.04
C LEU A 23 0.54 14.10 -1.72
N GLY A 24 0.20 14.96 -0.77
CA GLY A 24 -0.38 14.57 0.53
C GLY A 24 -1.91 14.42 0.57
N GLN A 25 -2.63 14.75 -0.53
CA GLN A 25 -4.11 14.79 -0.56
C GLN A 25 -4.76 13.82 -1.55
N LEU A 26 -3.97 13.09 -2.35
CA LEU A 26 -4.51 12.11 -3.30
C LEU A 26 -5.03 10.87 -2.56
N ASP A 27 -6.34 10.62 -2.69
CA ASP A 27 -6.95 9.35 -2.27
C ASP A 27 -6.42 8.20 -3.14
N GLU A 28 -6.13 7.05 -2.54
CA GLU A 28 -5.62 5.87 -3.25
C GLU A 28 -6.56 5.42 -4.38
N ALA A 29 -7.86 5.56 -4.19
CA ALA A 29 -8.84 5.23 -5.23
C ALA A 29 -8.71 6.14 -6.45
N THR A 30 -8.52 7.44 -6.25
CA THR A 30 -8.32 8.43 -7.33
C THR A 30 -7.02 8.16 -8.08
N LEU A 31 -5.93 7.83 -7.36
CA LEU A 31 -4.65 7.47 -7.95
C LEU A 31 -4.76 6.25 -8.87
N LEU A 32 -5.50 5.22 -8.42
CA LEU A 32 -5.65 3.97 -9.17
C LEU A 32 -6.67 4.03 -10.32
N THR A 33 -7.46 5.09 -10.43
CA THR A 33 -8.53 5.18 -11.43
C THR A 33 -8.32 6.27 -12.47
N THR A 34 -7.94 7.48 -12.07
CA THR A 34 -8.00 8.67 -12.91
C THR A 34 -6.66 9.35 -13.16
N VAL A 35 -5.69 9.15 -12.28
CA VAL A 35 -4.40 9.85 -12.37
C VAL A 35 -3.53 9.23 -13.45
N GLU A 36 -2.94 10.06 -14.31
CA GLU A 36 -1.96 9.65 -15.28
C GLU A 36 -0.59 9.52 -14.63
N LEU A 37 -0.03 8.31 -14.66
CA LEU A 37 1.27 7.96 -14.12
C LEU A 37 2.27 7.69 -15.24
N LYS A 38 3.52 7.99 -14.99
CA LYS A 38 4.66 7.66 -15.85
C LYS A 38 5.80 7.13 -14.98
N SER A 39 6.71 6.37 -15.59
CA SER A 39 7.96 5.98 -14.93
C SER A 39 8.83 7.21 -14.73
N ALA A 40 9.40 7.38 -13.54
CA ALA A 40 10.37 8.44 -13.26
C ALA A 40 11.59 8.27 -14.14
N PRO A 41 12.18 9.37 -14.67
CA PRO A 41 13.36 9.30 -15.51
C PRO A 41 14.64 8.92 -14.74
N ASP A 42 14.70 9.28 -13.46
CA ASP A 42 15.89 9.17 -12.63
C ASP A 42 15.81 7.92 -11.73
N ILE A 43 15.69 6.74 -12.34
CA ILE A 43 15.67 5.47 -11.64
C ILE A 43 16.90 4.63 -11.99
N ARG A 44 17.49 4.02 -10.96
CA ARG A 44 18.57 3.05 -11.09
C ARG A 44 18.09 1.67 -10.67
N VAL A 45 18.36 0.65 -11.46
CA VAL A 45 17.87 -0.71 -11.24
C VAL A 45 19.05 -1.63 -10.99
N ALA A 46 18.97 -2.45 -9.94
CA ALA A 46 19.96 -3.48 -9.63
C ALA A 46 19.27 -4.82 -9.39
N THR A 47 19.79 -5.89 -10.03
CA THR A 47 19.32 -7.26 -9.80
C THR A 47 20.21 -7.89 -8.73
N ILE A 48 19.63 -8.21 -7.56
CA ILE A 48 20.37 -8.78 -6.43
C ILE A 48 20.35 -10.30 -6.46
N SER A 49 19.24 -10.87 -6.91
CA SER A 49 19.05 -12.31 -7.08
C SER A 49 18.12 -12.57 -8.27
N PRO A 50 18.05 -13.81 -8.78
CA PRO A 50 17.12 -14.14 -9.86
C PRO A 50 15.66 -13.76 -9.55
N ASP A 51 15.28 -13.74 -8.27
CA ASP A 51 13.92 -13.48 -7.83
C ASP A 51 13.69 -12.04 -7.34
N ARG A 52 14.74 -11.17 -7.33
CA ARG A 52 14.62 -9.82 -6.71
C ARG A 52 15.38 -8.75 -7.48
N VAL A 53 14.65 -7.68 -7.74
CA VAL A 53 15.13 -6.46 -8.37
C VAL A 53 14.95 -5.32 -7.37
N ILE A 54 15.97 -4.49 -7.17
CA ILE A 54 15.88 -3.25 -6.41
C ILE A 54 15.93 -2.07 -7.36
N ILE A 55 15.03 -1.14 -7.14
CA ILE A 55 14.91 0.10 -7.88
C ILE A 55 15.17 1.24 -6.90
N LYS A 56 16.10 2.10 -7.25
CA LYS A 56 16.40 3.34 -6.55
C LYS A 56 15.83 4.50 -7.36
N HIS A 57 15.08 5.37 -6.75
CA HIS A 57 14.78 6.68 -7.31
C HIS A 57 15.87 7.66 -6.87
N GLU A 58 16.66 8.16 -7.82
CA GLU A 58 17.89 8.94 -7.54
C GLU A 58 17.60 10.23 -6.76
N ARG A 59 16.50 10.96 -7.08
CA ARG A 59 16.16 12.24 -6.46
C ARG A 59 15.64 12.11 -5.04
N SER A 60 14.73 11.17 -4.76
CA SER A 60 14.14 11.00 -3.43
C SER A 60 14.90 9.98 -2.57
N ARG A 61 15.88 9.30 -3.12
CA ARG A 61 16.67 8.23 -2.47
C ARG A 61 15.81 7.13 -1.84
N ASN A 62 14.64 6.90 -2.42
CA ASN A 62 13.78 5.81 -2.01
C ASN A 62 14.16 4.53 -2.76
N TYR A 63 14.09 3.42 -2.06
CA TYR A 63 14.38 2.10 -2.61
C TYR A 63 13.11 1.25 -2.64
N LEU A 64 12.89 0.55 -3.74
CA LEU A 64 11.77 -0.37 -3.91
C LEU A 64 12.29 -1.75 -4.33
N THR A 65 11.93 -2.77 -3.57
CA THR A 65 12.27 -4.16 -3.91
C THR A 65 11.06 -4.84 -4.54
N LEU A 66 11.27 -5.41 -5.72
CA LEU A 66 10.24 -6.06 -6.51
C LEU A 66 10.71 -7.44 -6.99
N THR A 67 9.76 -8.29 -7.37
CA THR A 67 10.06 -9.47 -8.20
C THR A 67 10.26 -9.05 -9.66
N PRO A 68 10.96 -9.83 -10.49
CA PRO A 68 11.14 -9.52 -11.91
C PRO A 68 9.80 -9.33 -12.66
N ASN A 69 8.76 -10.08 -12.29
CA ASN A 69 7.44 -9.96 -12.90
C ASN A 69 6.73 -8.66 -12.51
N GLN A 70 6.82 -8.25 -11.24
CA GLN A 70 6.31 -6.96 -10.78
C GLN A 70 7.02 -5.80 -11.48
N TRP A 71 8.34 -5.90 -11.61
CA TRP A 71 9.12 -4.89 -12.33
C TRP A 71 8.72 -4.80 -13.80
N ARG A 72 8.57 -5.94 -14.49
CA ARG A 72 8.10 -5.98 -15.88
C ARG A 72 6.73 -5.31 -16.04
N ALA A 73 5.80 -5.58 -15.13
CA ALA A 73 4.49 -4.93 -15.14
C ALA A 73 4.59 -3.40 -14.97
N LEU A 74 5.48 -2.90 -14.10
CA LEU A 74 5.70 -1.46 -13.94
C LEU A 74 6.39 -0.80 -15.13
N GLN A 75 7.26 -1.51 -15.85
CA GLN A 75 7.90 -1.00 -17.06
C GLN A 75 6.90 -0.61 -18.16
N THR A 76 5.69 -1.16 -18.14
CA THR A 76 4.63 -0.81 -19.10
C THR A 76 4.14 0.62 -18.98
N PHE A 77 4.35 1.30 -17.83
CA PHE A 77 4.08 2.73 -17.70
C PHE A 77 5.02 3.58 -18.58
N GLY A 78 6.29 3.19 -18.70
CA GLY A 78 7.28 3.86 -19.54
C GLY A 78 7.61 5.30 -19.15
N PRO A 79 8.64 5.91 -19.73
CA PRO A 79 9.01 7.32 -19.51
C PRO A 79 8.24 8.31 -20.42
N GLY A 80 7.33 7.81 -21.25
CA GLY A 80 6.57 8.58 -22.24
C GLY A 80 5.40 9.39 -21.66
N PRO A 81 4.36 9.66 -22.48
CA PRO A 81 3.16 10.31 -21.99
C PRO A 81 2.53 9.47 -20.87
N GLY A 82 1.97 10.16 -19.86
CA GLY A 82 1.33 9.48 -18.74
C GLY A 82 0.21 8.54 -19.19
N ARG A 83 0.01 7.49 -18.42
CA ARG A 83 -1.06 6.50 -18.62
C ARG A 83 -1.76 6.26 -17.31
N THR A 84 -3.08 6.07 -17.37
CA THR A 84 -3.85 5.67 -16.20
C THR A 84 -3.64 4.18 -15.89
N VAL A 85 -3.77 3.80 -14.63
CA VAL A 85 -3.66 2.40 -14.19
C VAL A 85 -4.64 1.50 -14.95
N PRO A 86 -5.92 1.87 -15.19
CA PRO A 86 -6.84 1.12 -16.05
C PRO A 86 -6.32 0.86 -17.48
N GLN A 87 -5.68 1.84 -18.10
CA GLN A 87 -5.12 1.67 -19.46
C GLN A 87 -3.98 0.64 -19.48
N ILE A 88 -3.10 0.70 -18.48
CA ILE A 88 -2.00 -0.27 -18.34
C ILE A 88 -2.55 -1.67 -18.06
N LEU A 89 -3.51 -1.77 -17.16
CA LEU A 89 -4.10 -3.05 -16.78
C LEU A 89 -4.84 -3.70 -17.97
N PHE A 90 -5.62 -2.91 -18.73
CA PHE A 90 -6.26 -3.38 -19.94
C PHE A 90 -5.24 -3.97 -20.92
N ARG A 91 -4.12 -3.30 -21.11
CA ARG A 91 -3.03 -3.78 -21.96
C ARG A 91 -2.42 -5.07 -21.44
N LEU A 92 -2.06 -5.15 -20.14
CA LEU A 92 -1.46 -6.33 -19.53
C LEU A 92 -2.37 -7.56 -19.62
N ILE A 93 -3.69 -7.39 -19.44
CA ILE A 93 -4.66 -8.47 -19.61
C ILE A 93 -4.74 -8.89 -21.07
N SER A 94 -4.80 -7.92 -22.01
CA SER A 94 -4.85 -8.20 -23.44
C SER A 94 -3.61 -8.91 -23.97
N ASP A 95 -2.42 -8.51 -23.49
CA ASP A 95 -1.12 -9.07 -23.87
C ASP A 95 -0.80 -10.38 -23.11
N ARG A 96 -1.67 -10.83 -22.21
CA ARG A 96 -1.50 -12.04 -21.35
C ARG A 96 -0.22 -12.01 -20.49
N ASP A 97 0.20 -10.83 -20.09
CA ASP A 97 1.38 -10.60 -19.24
C ASP A 97 1.00 -10.03 -17.88
N CYS A 98 -0.25 -10.24 -17.46
CA CYS A 98 -0.77 -9.76 -16.20
C CYS A 98 -0.27 -10.61 -15.03
N ILE A 99 0.12 -9.95 -13.95
CA ILE A 99 0.33 -10.55 -12.62
C ILE A 99 -0.99 -10.52 -11.85
N PRO A 100 -1.13 -11.25 -10.71
CA PRO A 100 -2.33 -11.16 -9.87
C PRO A 100 -2.73 -9.71 -9.61
N LEU A 101 -4.01 -9.36 -9.82
CA LEU A 101 -4.48 -7.98 -9.84
C LEU A 101 -4.24 -7.26 -8.50
N ARG A 102 -4.48 -7.95 -7.39
CA ARG A 102 -4.17 -7.41 -6.06
C ARG A 102 -2.68 -7.04 -5.94
N GLU A 103 -1.80 -7.93 -6.41
CA GLU A 103 -0.35 -7.71 -6.40
C GLU A 103 0.04 -6.54 -7.32
N PHE A 104 -0.60 -6.41 -8.48
CA PHE A 104 -0.38 -5.29 -9.40
C PHE A 104 -0.76 -3.94 -8.77
N TYR A 105 -1.94 -3.83 -8.15
CA TYR A 105 -2.37 -2.59 -7.50
C TYR A 105 -1.48 -2.22 -6.31
N GLU A 106 -1.16 -3.19 -5.44
CA GLU A 106 -0.24 -2.96 -4.31
C GLU A 106 1.15 -2.53 -4.78
N THR A 107 1.66 -3.15 -5.85
CA THR A 107 2.97 -2.81 -6.44
C THR A 107 2.96 -1.41 -7.04
N THR A 108 1.89 -1.02 -7.73
CA THR A 108 1.72 0.32 -8.30
C THR A 108 1.69 1.39 -7.20
N LEU A 109 0.95 1.16 -6.11
CA LEU A 109 0.93 2.07 -4.94
C LEU A 109 2.30 2.19 -4.27
N LYS A 110 3.02 1.07 -4.11
CA LYS A 110 4.39 1.07 -3.56
C LYS A 110 5.35 1.83 -4.47
N ALA A 111 5.25 1.63 -5.79
CA ALA A 111 6.09 2.31 -6.78
C ALA A 111 5.83 3.83 -6.81
N PHE A 112 4.58 4.23 -6.69
CA PHE A 112 4.21 5.65 -6.58
C PHE A 112 4.77 6.27 -5.28
N ARG A 113 4.58 5.63 -4.14
CA ARG A 113 5.10 6.11 -2.84
C ARG A 113 6.63 6.16 -2.80
N ALA A 114 7.30 5.27 -3.52
CA ALA A 114 8.76 5.26 -3.65
C ALA A 114 9.28 6.30 -4.66
N GLY A 115 8.41 6.96 -5.44
CA GLY A 115 8.79 7.90 -6.48
C GLY A 115 9.20 7.23 -7.80
N VAL A 116 9.11 5.91 -7.91
CA VAL A 116 9.39 5.16 -9.16
C VAL A 116 8.36 5.46 -10.24
N LEU A 117 7.12 5.74 -9.81
CA LEU A 117 6.04 6.28 -10.65
C LEU A 117 5.73 7.70 -10.22
N GLU A 118 5.55 8.58 -11.17
CA GLU A 118 5.26 10.01 -10.96
C GLU A 118 3.97 10.41 -11.67
N CYS A 119 3.24 11.38 -11.08
CA CYS A 119 2.16 12.06 -11.80
C CYS A 119 2.72 12.95 -12.89
N VAL A 120 2.01 13.04 -14.00
CA VAL A 120 2.39 13.97 -15.07
C VAL A 120 2.32 15.41 -14.54
N GLY A 121 3.45 16.15 -14.66
CA GLY A 121 3.56 17.54 -14.21
C GLY A 121 4.07 17.72 -12.76
N SER A 122 4.31 16.65 -12.00
CA SER A 122 4.96 16.75 -10.68
C SER A 122 6.48 16.65 -10.83
N THR A 123 7.20 17.54 -10.18
CA THR A 123 8.65 17.45 -10.02
C THR A 123 8.93 17.16 -8.55
N PRO A 124 9.47 15.98 -8.20
CA PRO A 124 9.86 15.71 -6.81
C PRO A 124 11.01 16.62 -6.38
N PRO A 125 11.12 16.94 -5.07
CA PRO A 125 12.24 17.72 -4.54
C PRO A 125 13.56 16.99 -4.81
N VAL A 126 14.59 17.77 -5.17
CA VAL A 126 15.94 17.27 -5.41
C VAL A 126 16.66 17.20 -4.06
N GLU A 127 17.15 16.02 -3.67
CA GLU A 127 18.03 15.88 -2.51
C GLU A 127 19.51 16.10 -2.90
N GLU A 128 20.36 16.23 -1.87
CA GLU A 128 21.78 16.51 -2.05
C GLU A 128 22.53 15.42 -2.85
N PRO A 129 23.52 15.77 -3.68
CA PRO A 129 24.29 14.81 -4.46
C PRO A 129 25.12 13.87 -3.57
N PRO A 130 25.51 12.66 -4.06
CA PRO A 130 26.35 11.75 -3.32
C PRO A 130 27.72 12.34 -3.02
N THR A 131 28.26 12.02 -1.86
CA THR A 131 29.58 12.52 -1.43
C THR A 131 30.70 11.68 -2.02
N SER A 132 31.70 12.30 -2.61
CA SER A 132 32.89 11.59 -3.09
C SER A 132 33.72 11.07 -1.92
N TRP A 133 33.94 9.75 -1.86
CA TRP A 133 34.75 9.10 -0.82
C TRP A 133 35.95 8.39 -1.40
N LYS A 134 37.14 8.69 -0.88
CA LYS A 134 38.43 8.20 -1.45
C LYS A 134 38.85 6.83 -0.90
N TRP A 135 38.43 6.50 0.32
CA TRP A 135 38.87 5.28 0.99
C TRP A 135 38.05 4.07 0.54
N ARG A 136 38.75 2.96 0.24
CA ARG A 136 38.13 1.71 -0.20
C ARG A 136 38.68 0.55 0.60
N LEU A 137 37.81 -0.34 1.11
CA LEU A 137 38.19 -1.48 1.91
C LEU A 137 37.51 -2.75 1.39
N ALA A 138 38.31 -3.72 0.96
CA ALA A 138 37.76 -4.94 0.41
C ALA A 138 37.11 -5.83 1.50
N SER A 139 35.99 -6.46 1.16
CA SER A 139 35.12 -7.19 2.10
C SER A 139 35.82 -8.37 2.80
N HIS A 140 36.78 -9.05 2.15
CA HIS A 140 37.51 -10.18 2.73
C HIS A 140 38.43 -9.73 3.89
N TRP A 141 39.08 -8.57 3.80
CA TRP A 141 39.87 -8.02 4.90
C TRP A 141 39.03 -7.72 6.12
N VAL A 142 37.83 -7.18 5.94
CA VAL A 142 36.91 -6.87 7.04
C VAL A 142 36.48 -8.15 7.75
N ARG A 143 36.11 -9.19 7.00
CA ARG A 143 35.67 -10.46 7.58
C ARG A 143 36.81 -11.14 8.34
N GLY A 144 38.01 -11.16 7.76
CA GLY A 144 39.21 -11.69 8.43
C GLY A 144 39.52 -10.93 9.72
N PHE A 145 39.54 -9.61 9.66
CA PHE A 145 39.80 -8.76 10.83
C PHE A 145 38.75 -8.93 11.93
N ALA A 146 37.46 -8.95 11.57
CA ALA A 146 36.38 -9.17 12.52
C ALA A 146 36.48 -10.54 13.21
N LEU A 147 36.83 -11.60 12.49
CA LEU A 147 37.03 -12.92 13.05
C LEU A 147 38.23 -12.98 14.02
N ILE A 148 39.38 -12.45 13.61
CA ILE A 148 40.58 -12.41 14.43
C ILE A 148 40.34 -11.60 15.71
N THR A 149 39.71 -10.44 15.60
CA THR A 149 39.38 -9.61 16.76
C THR A 149 38.38 -10.28 17.68
N ALA A 150 37.38 -11.01 17.17
CA ALA A 150 36.41 -11.75 17.98
C ALA A 150 37.11 -12.86 18.80
N ILE A 151 37.94 -13.69 18.15
CA ILE A 151 38.68 -14.78 18.79
C ILE A 151 39.64 -14.20 19.83
N GLY A 152 40.42 -13.17 19.49
CA GLY A 152 41.37 -12.52 20.37
C GLY A 152 40.69 -11.89 21.61
N THR A 153 39.56 -11.23 21.41
CA THR A 153 38.78 -10.63 22.51
C THR A 153 38.27 -11.68 23.47
N VAL A 154 37.71 -12.78 22.99
CA VAL A 154 37.23 -13.90 23.84
C VAL A 154 38.39 -14.49 24.62
N ALA A 155 39.54 -14.78 24.00
CA ALA A 155 40.70 -15.30 24.65
C ALA A 155 41.25 -14.40 25.78
N LEU A 156 41.26 -13.08 25.53
CA LEU A 156 41.70 -12.09 26.54
C LEU A 156 40.71 -11.93 27.70
N LEU A 157 39.39 -11.97 27.43
CA LEU A 157 38.35 -11.89 28.45
C LEU A 157 38.38 -13.14 29.39
N ILE A 158 38.71 -14.31 28.85
CA ILE A 158 38.91 -15.53 29.68
C ILE A 158 40.14 -15.40 30.59
N ARG A 159 41.18 -14.74 30.12
CA ARG A 159 42.45 -14.61 30.86
C ARG A 159 42.40 -13.55 31.96
N GLN A 160 41.68 -12.47 31.73
CA GLN A 160 41.61 -11.35 32.68
C GLN A 160 40.13 -10.97 32.92
N PRO A 161 39.64 -11.06 34.17
CA PRO A 161 38.28 -10.67 34.50
C PRO A 161 38.09 -9.15 34.34
N PRO A 162 36.93 -8.72 33.80
CA PRO A 162 36.62 -7.30 33.61
C PRO A 162 36.52 -6.57 34.97
N GLN A 163 37.05 -5.35 35.03
CA GLN A 163 36.98 -4.48 36.19
C GLN A 163 36.06 -3.29 35.92
N LEU A 164 35.42 -2.79 36.99
CA LEU A 164 34.62 -1.56 36.89
C LEU A 164 35.52 -0.31 36.91
N PRO A 165 35.10 0.79 36.24
CA PRO A 165 35.80 2.08 36.35
C PRO A 165 35.86 2.56 37.80
N GLN A 166 37.08 2.85 38.29
CA GLN A 166 37.32 3.21 39.69
C GLN A 166 37.37 4.74 39.91
N ASN A 167 37.52 5.54 38.85
CA ASN A 167 37.62 6.98 38.95
C ASN A 167 37.02 7.66 37.68
N ILE A 168 36.85 9.00 37.75
CA ILE A 168 36.30 9.79 36.66
C ILE A 168 37.16 9.69 35.40
N GLY A 169 38.50 9.58 35.54
CA GLY A 169 39.44 9.42 34.44
C GLY A 169 39.15 8.14 33.61
N HIS A 170 38.83 7.02 34.29
CA HIS A 170 38.45 5.77 33.64
C HIS A 170 37.11 5.89 32.90
N LEU A 171 36.13 6.65 33.41
CA LEU A 171 34.86 6.91 32.70
C LEU A 171 35.07 7.79 31.48
N LEU A 172 35.85 8.87 31.59
CA LEU A 172 36.15 9.74 30.48
C LEU A 172 36.94 9.00 29.40
N SER A 173 37.95 8.20 29.77
CA SER A 173 38.70 7.37 28.80
C SER A 173 37.80 6.33 28.11
N SER A 174 36.86 5.71 28.83
CA SER A 174 35.86 4.82 28.24
C SER A 174 34.96 5.55 27.26
N TRP A 175 34.47 6.72 27.63
CA TRP A 175 33.62 7.54 26.79
C TRP A 175 34.34 7.95 25.49
N VAL A 176 35.61 8.41 25.56
CA VAL A 176 36.43 8.73 24.40
C VAL A 176 36.65 7.49 23.53
N ALA A 177 37.00 6.33 24.15
CA ALA A 177 37.23 5.09 23.42
C ALA A 177 35.98 4.62 22.68
N ILE A 178 34.79 4.74 23.28
CA ILE A 178 33.49 4.42 22.64
C ILE A 178 33.24 5.35 21.45
N CYS A 179 33.42 6.67 21.62
CA CYS A 179 33.21 7.64 20.55
C CYS A 179 34.13 7.39 19.34
N LEU A 180 35.41 7.10 19.60
CA LEU A 180 36.40 6.79 18.58
C LEU A 180 36.09 5.47 17.88
N ALA A 181 35.74 4.41 18.63
CA ALA A 181 35.44 3.10 18.07
C ALA A 181 34.17 3.10 17.19
N ILE A 182 33.11 3.80 17.60
CA ILE A 182 31.88 3.95 16.81
C ILE A 182 32.18 4.76 15.53
N SER A 183 32.97 5.84 15.65
CA SER A 183 33.32 6.67 14.49
C SER A 183 34.20 5.90 13.49
N ALA A 184 35.18 5.13 13.97
CA ALA A 184 36.00 4.25 13.15
C ALA A 184 35.17 3.17 12.45
N GLY A 185 34.15 2.64 13.14
CA GLY A 185 33.19 1.68 12.57
C GLY A 185 32.39 2.26 11.40
N ALA A 186 31.86 3.47 11.57
CA ALA A 186 31.13 4.16 10.51
C ALA A 186 32.05 4.45 9.29
N TRP A 187 33.29 4.81 9.56
CA TRP A 187 34.29 5.08 8.53
C TRP A 187 34.70 3.82 7.75
N ALA A 188 34.93 2.72 8.45
CA ALA A 188 35.23 1.42 7.85
C ALA A 188 34.06 0.88 7.00
N ALA A 189 32.84 1.05 7.49
CA ALA A 189 31.64 0.66 6.73
C ALA A 189 31.48 1.48 5.44
N ALA A 190 31.70 2.80 5.49
CA ALA A 190 31.71 3.67 4.31
C ALA A 190 32.75 3.22 3.27
N ALA A 191 33.96 2.86 3.73
CA ALA A 191 35.02 2.37 2.84
C ALA A 191 34.65 1.04 2.15
N VAL A 192 33.92 0.13 2.83
CA VAL A 192 33.39 -1.10 2.24
C VAL A 192 32.34 -0.82 1.18
N VAL A 193 31.42 0.09 1.46
CA VAL A 193 30.33 0.46 0.53
C VAL A 193 30.90 1.10 -0.74
N CYS A 194 31.86 2.01 -0.60
CA CYS A 194 32.55 2.61 -1.75
C CYS A 194 33.41 1.63 -2.55
N HIS A 195 33.98 0.60 -1.90
CA HIS A 195 34.69 -0.46 -2.61
C HIS A 195 33.76 -1.27 -3.51
N ALA A 196 32.52 -1.43 -3.07
CA ALA A 196 31.46 -2.12 -3.82
C ALA A 196 30.75 -1.23 -4.86
N HIS A 197 31.28 -0.03 -5.15
CA HIS A 197 30.73 0.94 -6.12
C HIS A 197 29.33 1.47 -5.76
N ALA A 198 28.90 1.37 -4.51
CA ALA A 198 27.70 2.04 -4.01
C ALA A 198 28.03 3.44 -3.49
N GLU A 199 27.00 4.27 -3.42
CA GLU A 199 27.13 5.68 -3.05
C GLU A 199 26.98 5.87 -1.54
N ILE A 200 27.59 6.93 -1.01
CA ILE A 200 27.43 7.33 0.39
C ILE A 200 26.92 8.76 0.46
N TYR A 201 26.15 9.05 1.52
CA TYR A 201 25.52 10.35 1.70
C TYR A 201 25.72 10.86 3.11
N HIS A 202 25.66 12.18 3.29
CA HIS A 202 25.66 12.88 4.57
C HIS A 202 26.74 12.42 5.57
N PRO A 203 28.02 12.41 5.20
CA PRO A 203 29.08 12.20 6.20
C PRO A 203 29.07 13.39 7.16
N GLN A 204 28.62 13.17 8.39
CA GLN A 204 28.46 14.23 9.38
C GLN A 204 29.01 13.80 10.74
N PHE A 205 29.53 14.78 11.48
CA PHE A 205 29.93 14.58 12.87
C PHE A 205 28.86 15.16 13.80
N HIS A 206 28.24 14.27 14.58
CA HIS A 206 27.16 14.64 15.52
C HIS A 206 27.73 15.02 16.88
N TRP A 207 27.96 16.32 17.12
CA TRP A 207 28.47 16.87 18.39
C TRP A 207 27.42 16.94 19.49
N LYS A 208 26.14 17.07 19.15
CA LYS A 208 25.03 17.29 20.10
C LYS A 208 24.48 16.01 20.74
N THR A 209 25.10 14.87 20.48
CA THR A 209 24.69 13.59 21.06
C THR A 209 25.54 13.26 22.28
N PHE A 210 25.02 12.47 23.22
CA PHE A 210 25.78 12.02 24.40
C PHE A 210 27.09 11.32 24.01
N PHE A 211 27.10 10.60 22.88
CA PHE A 211 28.31 10.06 22.27
C PHE A 211 28.59 10.82 20.94
N PRO A 212 29.45 11.86 20.94
CA PRO A 212 29.90 12.49 19.73
C PRO A 212 30.49 11.45 18.79
N ARG A 213 29.97 11.39 17.57
CA ARG A 213 30.35 10.34 16.64
C ARG A 213 30.24 10.80 15.20
N PHE A 214 31.07 10.21 14.37
CA PHE A 214 30.93 10.27 12.93
C PHE A 214 29.82 9.31 12.46
N SER A 215 28.96 9.74 11.56
CA SER A 215 27.94 8.92 10.94
C SER A 215 27.87 9.18 9.45
N VAL A 216 27.47 8.16 8.71
CA VAL A 216 27.31 8.16 7.26
C VAL A 216 26.05 7.42 6.91
N ASP A 217 25.31 7.91 5.93
CA ASP A 217 24.20 7.17 5.37
C ASP A 217 24.76 6.12 4.39
N LEU A 218 24.47 4.86 4.69
CA LEU A 218 24.93 3.68 3.96
C LEU A 218 23.78 2.89 3.33
N ASP A 219 22.62 3.49 3.19
CA ASP A 219 21.41 2.77 2.71
C ASP A 219 21.58 2.32 1.25
N ASP A 220 22.42 3.03 0.47
CA ASP A 220 22.77 2.64 -0.91
C ASP A 220 23.59 1.34 -1.01
N ALA A 221 24.14 0.83 0.09
CA ALA A 221 24.83 -0.48 0.14
C ALA A 221 23.96 -1.63 -0.38
N ILE A 222 22.64 -1.49 -0.30
CA ILE A 222 21.68 -2.49 -0.79
C ILE A 222 21.74 -2.65 -2.32
N MET A 223 22.10 -1.58 -3.07
CA MET A 223 22.27 -1.61 -4.52
C MET A 223 23.47 -2.45 -4.96
N ALA A 224 24.47 -2.62 -4.08
CA ALA A 224 25.63 -3.49 -4.30
C ALA A 224 25.42 -4.92 -3.81
N GLY A 225 24.21 -5.25 -3.27
CA GLY A 225 23.80 -6.58 -2.87
C GLY A 225 23.96 -6.91 -1.39
N GLN A 226 23.29 -7.98 -0.96
CA GLN A 226 23.27 -8.45 0.44
C GLN A 226 24.66 -8.65 1.06
N PRO A 227 25.67 -9.25 0.38
CA PRO A 227 27.00 -9.43 0.96
C PRO A 227 27.65 -8.10 1.36
N THR A 228 27.39 -7.01 0.63
CA THR A 228 27.91 -5.68 0.91
C THR A 228 27.28 -5.11 2.17
N VAL A 229 25.96 -5.23 2.33
CA VAL A 229 25.25 -4.76 3.55
C VAL A 229 25.76 -5.50 4.79
N ILE A 230 25.89 -6.83 4.71
CA ILE A 230 26.42 -7.64 5.82
C ILE A 230 27.85 -7.22 6.17
N THR A 231 28.70 -7.07 5.17
CA THR A 231 30.11 -6.69 5.38
C THR A 231 30.24 -5.28 5.93
N ALA A 232 29.45 -4.32 5.46
CA ALA A 232 29.41 -2.96 6.02
C ALA A 232 28.93 -2.96 7.48
N GLY A 233 27.94 -3.78 7.81
CA GLY A 233 27.52 -4.00 9.19
C GLY A 233 28.63 -4.57 10.08
N LEU A 234 29.34 -5.58 9.61
CA LEU A 234 30.50 -6.15 10.32
C LEU A 234 31.63 -5.11 10.46
N ALA A 235 31.89 -4.31 9.44
CA ALA A 235 32.85 -3.22 9.48
C ALA A 235 32.49 -2.18 10.54
N SER A 236 31.19 -1.91 10.74
CA SER A 236 30.72 -1.02 11.80
C SER A 236 30.95 -1.57 13.20
N LEU A 237 30.91 -2.89 13.40
CA LEU A 237 31.07 -3.56 14.69
C LEU A 237 32.53 -3.87 15.04
N ALA A 238 33.36 -4.12 14.05
CA ALA A 238 34.73 -4.61 14.24
C ALA A 238 35.63 -3.66 15.09
N PRO A 239 35.64 -2.33 14.92
CA PRO A 239 36.48 -1.43 15.73
C PRO A 239 36.08 -1.40 17.21
N THR A 240 34.79 -1.50 17.54
CA THR A 240 34.35 -1.57 18.95
C THR A 240 34.73 -2.89 19.57
N LEU A 241 34.66 -3.99 18.82
CA LEU A 241 35.12 -5.30 19.26
C LEU A 241 36.65 -5.33 19.46
N CYS A 242 37.42 -4.70 18.57
CA CYS A 242 38.85 -4.53 18.69
C CYS A 242 39.23 -3.70 19.92
N ALA A 243 38.55 -2.57 20.14
CA ALA A 243 38.74 -1.75 21.33
C ALA A 243 38.45 -2.52 22.62
N LEU A 244 37.41 -3.36 22.61
CA LEU A 244 37.06 -4.26 23.74
C LEU A 244 38.20 -5.28 24.01
N GLY A 245 38.76 -5.89 22.96
CA GLY A 245 39.87 -6.83 23.08
C GLY A 245 41.16 -6.15 23.61
N LEU A 246 41.49 -4.98 23.06
CA LEU A 246 42.63 -4.18 23.57
C LEU A 246 42.43 -3.76 25.04
N ALA A 247 41.20 -3.36 25.40
CA ALA A 247 40.87 -3.06 26.79
C ALA A 247 41.04 -4.27 27.72
N ALA A 248 40.62 -5.45 27.31
CA ALA A 248 40.79 -6.68 28.08
C ALA A 248 42.27 -7.02 28.32
N GLY A 249 43.18 -6.68 27.38
CA GLY A 249 44.60 -6.92 27.54
C GLY A 249 45.35 -5.85 28.32
N PHE A 250 45.01 -4.56 28.17
CA PHE A 250 45.82 -3.46 28.68
C PHE A 250 45.09 -2.52 29.66
N ALA A 251 43.78 -2.52 29.67
CA ALA A 251 42.98 -1.58 30.47
C ALA A 251 41.66 -2.22 30.92
N PRO A 252 41.67 -3.22 31.81
CA PRO A 252 40.50 -4.03 32.17
C PRO A 252 39.33 -3.21 32.73
N GLN A 253 39.59 -2.00 33.23
CA GLN A 253 38.59 -1.04 33.71
C GLN A 253 37.71 -0.42 32.57
N LEU A 254 38.12 -0.53 31.29
CA LEU A 254 37.37 -0.05 30.14
C LEU A 254 36.48 -1.15 29.51
N VAL A 255 36.67 -2.40 29.93
CA VAL A 255 35.99 -3.55 29.30
C VAL A 255 34.49 -3.47 29.48
N VAL A 256 33.99 -3.17 30.67
CA VAL A 256 32.54 -3.14 30.94
C VAL A 256 31.82 -2.06 30.10
N PRO A 257 32.27 -0.78 30.08
CA PRO A 257 31.64 0.23 29.23
C PRO A 257 31.68 -0.10 27.74
N LEU A 258 32.81 -0.59 27.20
CA LEU A 258 32.96 -0.98 25.81
C LEU A 258 32.10 -2.19 25.46
N PHE A 259 31.92 -3.15 26.34
CA PHE A 259 31.03 -4.28 26.16
C PHE A 259 29.57 -3.83 26.02
N PHE A 260 29.10 -2.93 26.89
CA PHE A 260 27.77 -2.37 26.78
C PHE A 260 27.59 -1.56 25.49
N ALA A 261 28.59 -0.80 25.07
CA ALA A 261 28.54 -0.09 23.78
C ALA A 261 28.45 -1.06 22.60
N TRP A 262 29.23 -2.14 22.63
CA TRP A 262 29.17 -3.18 21.59
C TRP A 262 27.82 -3.91 21.59
N LEU A 263 27.30 -4.25 22.80
CA LEU A 263 25.99 -4.87 22.96
C LEU A 263 24.85 -3.97 22.41
N PHE A 264 24.98 -2.64 22.62
CA PHE A 264 24.04 -1.67 22.04
C PHE A 264 24.10 -1.64 20.51
N LEU A 265 25.27 -1.74 19.90
CA LEU A 265 25.43 -1.75 18.44
C LEU A 265 24.89 -3.02 17.78
N ILE A 266 24.89 -4.17 18.46
CA ILE A 266 24.27 -5.41 17.96
C ILE A 266 22.78 -5.51 18.28
N SER A 267 22.19 -4.52 18.94
CA SER A 267 20.79 -4.50 19.34
C SER A 267 19.86 -4.80 18.15
N PRO A 268 18.87 -5.68 18.33
CA PRO A 268 17.86 -5.94 17.31
C PRO A 268 16.72 -4.91 17.26
N PHE A 269 16.72 -3.88 18.14
CA PHE A 269 15.58 -2.98 18.33
C PHE A 269 15.61 -1.69 17.52
N TRP A 270 16.77 -1.07 17.37
CA TRP A 270 16.92 0.21 16.67
C TRP A 270 17.70 0.05 15.39
N ALA A 271 17.76 1.12 14.59
CA ALA A 271 18.54 1.17 13.35
C ALA A 271 20.06 0.97 13.64
N SER A 272 20.38 -0.17 14.28
CA SER A 272 21.73 -0.59 14.64
C SER A 272 22.40 -1.33 13.49
N PRO A 273 23.73 -1.41 13.44
CA PRO A 273 24.44 -2.28 12.52
C PRO A 273 24.02 -3.76 12.64
N GLY A 274 23.72 -4.23 13.85
CA GLY A 274 23.22 -5.59 14.09
C GLY A 274 21.88 -5.86 13.42
N LEU A 275 20.93 -4.96 13.55
CA LEU A 275 19.63 -5.08 12.86
C LEU A 275 19.79 -5.04 11.33
N LYS A 276 20.68 -4.19 10.80
CA LYS A 276 20.97 -4.15 9.34
C LYS A 276 21.50 -5.48 8.83
N ILE A 277 22.42 -6.14 9.58
CA ILE A 277 22.93 -7.47 9.26
C ILE A 277 21.81 -8.52 9.25
N ILE A 278 20.99 -8.56 10.31
CA ILE A 278 19.87 -9.51 10.41
C ILE A 278 18.91 -9.36 9.24
N ARG A 279 18.50 -8.14 8.92
CA ARG A 279 17.62 -7.86 7.77
C ARG A 279 18.23 -8.29 6.44
N ALA A 280 19.52 -8.05 6.26
CA ALA A 280 20.22 -8.48 5.05
C ALA A 280 20.29 -10.00 4.94
N LEU A 281 20.54 -10.74 6.03
CA LEU A 281 20.56 -12.21 6.04
C LEU A 281 19.23 -12.83 5.62
N TYR A 282 18.11 -12.20 6.01
CA TYR A 282 16.77 -12.67 5.63
C TYR A 282 16.23 -12.01 4.36
N ALA A 283 17.05 -11.22 3.67
CA ALA A 283 16.68 -10.51 2.46
C ALA A 283 15.40 -9.65 2.61
N VAL A 284 15.14 -9.13 3.80
CA VAL A 284 14.05 -8.19 4.07
C VAL A 284 14.52 -6.80 3.63
N PRO A 285 13.79 -6.12 2.73
CA PRO A 285 14.20 -4.81 2.24
C PRO A 285 14.23 -3.79 3.38
N THR A 286 15.30 -2.97 3.40
CA THR A 286 15.45 -1.85 4.33
C THR A 286 14.76 -0.62 3.78
N LEU A 287 13.43 -0.63 3.67
CA LEU A 287 12.68 0.55 3.25
C LEU A 287 12.46 1.49 4.44
N ASP A 288 12.65 2.79 4.22
CA ASP A 288 12.37 3.81 5.24
C ASP A 288 10.91 3.86 5.68
N SER A 289 9.97 3.42 4.82
CA SER A 289 8.59 3.16 5.22
C SER A 289 8.48 2.10 6.33
N ASP A 290 9.49 1.24 6.48
CA ASP A 290 9.57 0.19 7.50
C ASP A 290 10.33 0.61 8.77
N ARG A 291 10.92 1.82 8.83
CA ARG A 291 11.44 2.37 10.10
C ARG A 291 10.39 2.31 11.21
N ASN A 292 9.14 2.51 10.86
CA ASN A 292 8.01 2.39 11.77
C ASN A 292 7.49 0.95 11.93
N PHE A 293 7.82 0.02 11.02
CA PHE A 293 7.27 -1.32 10.99
C PHE A 293 7.86 -2.20 12.11
N ALA A 294 9.17 -2.10 12.37
CA ALA A 294 9.83 -2.85 13.44
C ALA A 294 9.33 -2.48 14.86
N PHE A 295 8.69 -1.31 14.99
CA PHE A 295 8.16 -0.76 16.24
C PHE A 295 6.63 -0.62 16.28
N GLN A 296 5.90 -1.18 15.31
CA GLN A 296 4.44 -1.24 15.34
C GLN A 296 3.99 -2.70 15.48
N PRO A 297 4.04 -3.28 16.69
CA PRO A 297 3.67 -4.68 16.91
C PRO A 297 2.23 -4.98 16.49
N ASN A 298 1.33 -4.00 16.56
CA ASN A 298 -0.05 -4.15 16.11
C ASN A 298 -0.17 -4.25 14.58
N ARG A 299 0.61 -3.49 13.82
CA ARG A 299 0.64 -3.63 12.35
C ARG A 299 1.41 -4.88 11.93
N ALA A 300 2.51 -5.21 12.63
CA ALA A 300 3.24 -6.45 12.41
C ALA A 300 2.36 -7.68 12.72
N LEU A 301 1.62 -7.68 13.82
CA LEU A 301 0.66 -8.72 14.17
C LEU A 301 -0.52 -8.76 13.20
N GLN A 302 -1.13 -7.62 12.86
CA GLN A 302 -2.22 -7.58 11.88
C GLN A 302 -1.76 -7.98 10.48
N HIS A 303 -0.54 -7.59 10.08
CA HIS A 303 0.05 -8.04 8.82
C HIS A 303 0.47 -9.50 8.87
N ALA A 304 1.01 -10.00 9.97
CA ALA A 304 1.31 -11.41 10.18
C ALA A 304 0.04 -12.27 10.15
N PHE A 305 -1.04 -11.84 10.77
CA PHE A 305 -2.35 -12.52 10.69
C PHE A 305 -3.00 -12.42 9.32
N LYS A 306 -2.82 -11.31 8.58
CA LYS A 306 -3.33 -11.16 7.21
C LYS A 306 -2.44 -11.84 6.14
N THR A 307 -1.14 -12.00 6.43
CA THR A 307 -0.15 -12.59 5.50
C THR A 307 0.35 -13.97 5.94
N LEU A 308 -0.42 -14.68 6.75
CA LEU A 308 -0.17 -16.10 7.09
C LEU A 308 0.14 -16.99 5.87
N ALA A 309 -0.02 -16.47 4.65
CA ALA A 309 0.33 -17.12 3.40
C ALA A 309 1.83 -17.03 3.00
N LYS A 310 2.65 -16.13 3.57
CA LYS A 310 4.08 -16.02 3.23
C LYS A 310 4.96 -16.59 4.34
N LYS A 311 5.36 -17.86 4.22
CA LYS A 311 6.29 -18.58 5.12
C LYS A 311 7.61 -17.84 5.44
N THR A 312 8.07 -16.94 4.56
CA THR A 312 9.33 -16.19 4.73
C THR A 312 9.21 -15.11 5.81
N ASP A 313 8.09 -14.41 5.88
CA ASP A 313 7.90 -13.31 6.83
C ASP A 313 7.72 -13.84 8.26
N LEU A 314 7.02 -14.96 8.41
CA LEU A 314 6.85 -15.62 9.72
C LEU A 314 8.17 -16.11 10.31
N ARG A 315 9.09 -16.65 9.48
CA ARG A 315 10.44 -17.05 9.90
C ARG A 315 11.27 -15.86 10.36
N PHE A 316 11.21 -14.74 9.63
CA PHE A 316 11.92 -13.53 10.02
C PHE A 316 11.42 -13.02 11.38
N PHE A 317 10.11 -12.90 11.59
CA PHE A 317 9.54 -12.43 12.85
C PHE A 317 9.85 -13.39 14.02
N GLY A 318 9.78 -14.69 13.79
CA GLY A 318 10.13 -15.69 14.82
C GLY A 318 11.59 -15.59 15.26
N ILE A 319 12.51 -15.49 14.31
CA ILE A 319 13.94 -15.36 14.59
C ILE A 319 14.26 -13.99 15.17
N HIS A 320 13.63 -12.91 14.68
CA HIS A 320 13.79 -11.59 15.28
C HIS A 320 13.34 -11.57 16.74
N ALA A 321 12.18 -12.14 17.07
CA ALA A 321 11.70 -12.28 18.44
C ALA A 321 12.67 -13.09 19.30
N LEU A 322 13.19 -14.21 18.79
CA LEU A 322 14.19 -15.02 19.47
C LEU A 322 15.47 -14.23 19.77
N LEU A 323 15.98 -13.48 18.81
CA LEU A 323 17.16 -12.63 18.97
C LEU A 323 16.92 -11.50 20.00
N VAL A 324 15.73 -10.95 20.04
CA VAL A 324 15.29 -9.99 21.05
C VAL A 324 15.35 -10.63 22.45
N PHE A 325 14.80 -11.83 22.64
CA PHE A 325 14.85 -12.54 23.91
C PHE A 325 16.28 -12.91 24.32
N ILE A 326 17.12 -13.38 23.38
CA ILE A 326 18.53 -13.66 23.63
C ILE A 326 19.26 -12.38 24.06
N TRP A 327 19.03 -11.26 23.36
CA TRP A 327 19.69 -10.00 23.69
C TRP A 327 19.27 -9.47 25.07
N LEU A 328 17.97 -9.53 25.40
CA LEU A 328 17.46 -9.19 26.74
C LEU A 328 18.04 -10.12 27.81
N GLY A 329 18.13 -11.42 27.53
CA GLY A 329 18.75 -12.39 28.42
C GLY A 329 20.22 -12.09 28.68
N LEU A 330 20.98 -11.68 27.65
CA LEU A 330 22.38 -11.26 27.79
C LEU A 330 22.52 -10.01 28.69
N ILE A 331 21.64 -9.02 28.50
CA ILE A 331 21.63 -7.82 29.35
C ILE A 331 21.33 -8.18 30.80
N LEU A 332 20.32 -9.00 31.07
CA LEU A 332 19.94 -9.44 32.39
C LEU A 332 21.05 -10.26 33.02
N ALA A 333 21.62 -11.24 32.30
CA ALA A 333 22.73 -12.06 32.78
C ALA A 333 23.97 -11.20 33.13
N THR A 334 24.30 -10.22 32.29
CA THR A 334 25.41 -9.31 32.57
C THR A 334 25.11 -8.44 33.78
N GLY A 335 23.87 -7.96 33.92
CA GLY A 335 23.44 -7.19 35.11
C GLY A 335 23.51 -8.00 36.41
N THR A 336 23.03 -9.26 36.37
CA THR A 336 23.12 -10.16 37.58
C THR A 336 24.55 -10.52 37.95
N LEU A 337 25.40 -10.83 36.96
CA LEU A 337 26.82 -11.10 37.19
C LEU A 337 27.55 -9.89 37.80
N LEU A 338 27.25 -8.66 37.32
CA LEU A 338 27.80 -7.44 37.88
C LEU A 338 27.31 -7.18 39.32
N LEU A 339 26.03 -7.48 39.59
CA LEU A 339 25.42 -7.36 40.89
C LEU A 339 26.07 -8.34 41.88
N ASP A 340 26.17 -9.62 41.50
CA ASP A 340 26.77 -10.66 42.35
C ASP A 340 28.25 -10.36 42.66
N ALA A 341 29.03 -9.96 41.66
CA ALA A 341 30.43 -9.62 41.81
C ALA A 341 30.67 -8.43 42.75
N HIS A 342 29.72 -7.52 42.90
CA HIS A 342 29.88 -6.27 43.65
C HIS A 342 28.83 -6.09 44.78
N ALA A 343 27.99 -7.08 45.05
CA ALA A 343 26.94 -7.01 46.06
C ALA A 343 27.48 -6.68 47.45
N ALA A 344 28.60 -7.32 47.87
CA ALA A 344 29.24 -7.08 49.13
C ALA A 344 29.77 -5.63 49.25
N THR A 345 30.35 -5.10 48.18
CA THR A 345 30.87 -3.72 48.16
C THR A 345 29.72 -2.69 48.14
N LEU A 346 28.62 -2.97 47.44
CA LEU A 346 27.41 -2.15 47.49
C LEU A 346 26.80 -2.13 48.88
N TRP A 347 26.68 -3.29 49.53
CA TRP A 347 26.12 -3.42 50.86
C TRP A 347 26.97 -2.69 51.92
N GLN A 348 28.29 -2.84 51.84
CA GLN A 348 29.23 -2.13 52.74
C GLN A 348 29.18 -0.60 52.53
N THR A 349 29.04 -0.11 51.30
CA THR A 349 28.95 1.33 50.98
C THR A 349 27.61 1.93 51.39
N LEU A 350 26.53 1.18 51.29
CA LEU A 350 25.18 1.62 51.73
C LEU A 350 25.12 1.71 53.28
N LEU A 351 25.84 0.86 53.97
CA LEU A 351 25.89 0.83 55.44
C LEU A 351 26.94 1.79 56.02
N SER A 352 27.96 2.22 55.24
CA SER A 352 28.98 3.13 55.71
C SER A 352 28.50 4.59 55.62
N THR A 353 28.57 5.32 56.74
CA THR A 353 28.23 6.75 56.85
C THR A 353 29.26 7.68 56.16
N ARG A 354 30.27 7.13 55.50
CA ARG A 354 31.34 7.88 54.81
C ARG A 354 31.15 7.86 53.29
N GLY A 355 30.17 8.58 52.79
CA GLY A 355 30.03 8.91 51.39
C GLY A 355 29.93 7.76 50.38
N LEU A 356 29.15 7.90 49.34
CA LEU A 356 29.04 6.95 48.21
C LEU A 356 30.41 6.80 47.54
N HIS A 357 31.01 5.61 47.62
CA HIS A 357 32.20 5.31 46.83
C HIS A 357 31.89 5.37 45.33
N PHE A 358 32.83 5.88 44.54
CA PHE A 358 32.67 6.07 43.10
C PHE A 358 32.25 4.80 42.34
N THR A 359 32.72 3.62 42.79
CA THR A 359 32.34 2.31 42.24
C THR A 359 30.89 1.97 42.49
N ALA A 360 30.34 2.28 43.68
CA ALA A 360 28.90 2.09 43.95
C ALA A 360 28.04 3.05 43.15
N LEU A 361 28.48 4.30 42.94
CA LEU A 361 27.81 5.28 42.12
C LEU A 361 27.78 4.83 40.65
N THR A 362 28.89 4.33 40.10
CA THR A 362 28.93 3.85 38.69
C THR A 362 28.07 2.62 38.48
N LEU A 363 27.95 1.74 39.46
CA LEU A 363 27.09 0.55 39.41
C LEU A 363 25.61 0.93 39.50
N LEU A 364 25.24 1.85 40.39
CA LEU A 364 23.90 2.42 40.48
C LEU A 364 23.50 3.14 39.21
N VAL A 365 24.39 3.93 38.63
CA VAL A 365 24.14 4.62 37.35
C VAL A 365 23.97 3.60 36.20
N SER A 366 24.79 2.56 36.12
CA SER A 366 24.70 1.53 35.12
C SER A 366 23.39 0.73 35.22
N LEU A 367 22.99 0.35 36.42
CA LEU A 367 21.71 -0.33 36.69
C LEU A 367 20.52 0.59 36.42
N SER A 368 20.59 1.85 36.86
CA SER A 368 19.51 2.81 36.54
C SER A 368 19.36 3.04 35.04
N LEU A 369 20.45 3.09 34.28
CA LEU A 369 20.45 3.22 32.87
C LEU A 369 19.76 2.02 32.16
N ILE A 370 20.01 0.80 32.66
CA ILE A 370 19.35 -0.43 32.20
C ILE A 370 17.83 -0.37 32.48
N VAL A 371 17.46 -0.01 33.70
CA VAL A 371 16.05 0.10 34.12
C VAL A 371 15.34 1.22 33.35
N VAL A 372 15.96 2.40 33.24
CA VAL A 372 15.39 3.53 32.48
C VAL A 372 15.27 3.21 31.01
N SER A 373 16.24 2.50 30.42
CA SER A 373 16.13 2.08 29.01
C SER A 373 15.01 1.05 28.78
N ALA A 374 14.84 0.11 29.71
CA ALA A 374 13.74 -0.87 29.66
C ALA A 374 12.37 -0.22 29.87
N LEU A 375 12.25 0.68 30.87
CA LEU A 375 11.02 1.45 31.12
C LEU A 375 10.72 2.43 29.97
N GLY A 376 11.75 3.07 29.40
CA GLY A 376 11.64 3.92 28.22
C GLY A 376 11.13 3.16 27.00
N ALA A 377 11.61 1.94 26.78
CA ALA A 377 11.13 1.06 25.72
C ALA A 377 9.66 0.66 25.91
N LEU A 378 9.26 0.32 27.14
CA LEU A 378 7.87 0.01 27.49
C LEU A 378 6.94 1.23 27.36
N ALA A 379 7.38 2.39 27.85
CA ALA A 379 6.62 3.64 27.74
C ALA A 379 6.47 4.07 26.28
N TRP A 380 7.52 3.93 25.48
CA TRP A 380 7.47 4.21 24.06
C TRP A 380 6.55 3.24 23.30
N LEU A 381 6.55 1.96 23.65
CA LEU A 381 5.61 0.98 23.13
C LEU A 381 4.15 1.35 23.46
N GLY A 382 3.88 1.75 24.71
CA GLY A 382 2.58 2.27 25.13
C GLY A 382 2.16 3.52 24.36
N TYR A 383 3.09 4.48 24.15
CA TYR A 383 2.85 5.70 23.38
C TYR A 383 2.50 5.39 21.92
N VAL A 384 3.23 4.47 21.27
CA VAL A 384 2.95 4.11 19.86
C VAL A 384 1.57 3.48 19.72
N ILE A 385 1.18 2.60 20.66
CA ILE A 385 -0.14 1.96 20.65
C ILE A 385 -1.26 2.99 20.83
N THR A 386 -1.10 3.93 21.76
CA THR A 386 -2.12 4.95 22.06
C THR A 386 -2.19 6.06 21.02
N ARG A 387 -1.06 6.45 20.42
CA ARG A 387 -0.97 7.47 19.36
C ARG A 387 -1.78 7.08 18.13
N ASP A 388 -1.65 5.85 17.64
CA ASP A 388 -2.35 5.40 16.44
C ASP A 388 -3.87 5.32 16.68
N TRP A 389 -4.29 4.93 17.89
CA TRP A 389 -5.70 4.99 18.30
C TRP A 389 -6.24 6.44 18.37
N TRP A 390 -5.43 7.38 18.87
CA TRP A 390 -5.77 8.80 18.99
C TRP A 390 -5.85 9.50 17.62
N HIS A 391 -4.91 9.19 16.71
CA HIS A 391 -4.91 9.71 15.34
C HIS A 391 -6.11 9.21 14.54
N GLU A 392 -6.48 7.95 14.67
CA GLU A 392 -7.67 7.39 14.04
C GLU A 392 -8.95 8.04 14.56
N LYS A 393 -9.04 8.27 15.88
CA LYS A 393 -10.18 8.96 16.49
C LYS A 393 -10.27 10.42 16.05
N ARG A 394 -9.13 11.12 15.93
CA ARG A 394 -9.05 12.52 15.49
C ARG A 394 -9.35 12.69 13.99
N ARG A 395 -8.96 11.73 13.15
CA ARG A 395 -9.32 11.72 11.72
C ARG A 395 -10.83 11.67 11.50
N ARG A 396 -11.56 10.98 12.36
CA ARG A 396 -13.04 10.87 12.27
C ARG A 396 -13.76 12.15 12.69
N SER A 397 -13.12 13.00 13.48
CA SER A 397 -13.73 14.26 13.97
C SER A 397 -13.41 15.51 13.14
N LEU A 398 -12.48 15.42 12.20
CA LEU A 398 -12.05 16.51 11.32
C LEU A 398 -12.50 16.25 9.87
N LEU A 399 -13.81 16.03 9.65
CA LEU A 399 -14.36 16.07 8.30
C LEU A 399 -14.55 17.56 7.94
N PRO A 400 -13.94 18.05 6.82
CA PRO A 400 -14.13 19.43 6.39
C PRO A 400 -15.60 19.67 6.06
N GLU A 401 -16.08 20.87 6.38
CA GLU A 401 -17.37 21.33 5.89
C GLU A 401 -17.43 21.24 4.35
N PRO A 402 -18.56 20.84 3.76
CA PRO A 402 -18.68 20.70 2.33
C PRO A 402 -18.40 22.02 1.64
N ALA A 403 -17.41 22.02 0.74
CA ALA A 403 -17.03 23.16 -0.08
C ALA A 403 -18.24 23.73 -0.83
N SER A 404 -18.28 25.05 -1.03
CA SER A 404 -19.28 25.70 -1.86
C SER A 404 -19.18 25.16 -3.30
N ILE A 405 -20.28 24.64 -3.84
CA ILE A 405 -20.31 24.09 -5.18
C ILE A 405 -20.44 25.24 -6.15
N THR A 406 -19.49 25.37 -7.08
CA THR A 406 -19.53 26.36 -8.14
C THR A 406 -20.40 25.91 -9.31
N PRO A 407 -20.97 26.83 -10.12
CA PRO A 407 -21.75 26.48 -11.32
C PRO A 407 -20.97 25.58 -12.30
N GLU A 408 -19.65 25.76 -12.40
CA GLU A 408 -18.77 24.93 -13.24
C GLU A 408 -18.74 23.49 -12.72
N THR A 409 -18.70 23.30 -11.40
CA THR A 409 -18.73 21.98 -10.78
C THR A 409 -20.07 21.29 -11.01
N ILE A 410 -21.18 22.02 -10.96
CA ILE A 410 -22.53 21.51 -11.28
C ILE A 410 -22.58 21.05 -12.75
N ALA A 411 -22.09 21.86 -13.69
CA ALA A 411 -22.07 21.53 -15.09
C ALA A 411 -21.19 20.29 -15.37
N ALA A 412 -20.02 20.17 -14.70
CA ALA A 412 -19.14 19.02 -14.81
C ALA A 412 -19.77 17.74 -14.25
N LEU A 413 -20.47 17.81 -13.11
CA LEU A 413 -21.19 16.68 -12.52
C LEU A 413 -22.30 16.18 -13.43
N ILE A 414 -23.08 17.09 -14.02
CA ILE A 414 -24.14 16.75 -14.97
C ILE A 414 -23.54 16.15 -16.25
N ALA A 415 -22.45 16.72 -16.78
CA ALA A 415 -21.77 16.20 -17.97
C ALA A 415 -21.20 14.79 -17.77
N ASN A 416 -20.77 14.47 -16.54
CA ASN A 416 -20.22 13.16 -16.19
C ASN A 416 -21.28 12.18 -15.67
N SER A 417 -22.49 12.65 -15.39
CA SER A 417 -23.60 11.79 -14.96
C SER A 417 -24.08 10.92 -16.11
N LEU A 418 -24.26 9.63 -15.85
CA LEU A 418 -24.57 8.63 -16.84
C LEU A 418 -25.86 8.90 -17.62
N LEU A 419 -26.91 9.33 -16.93
CA LEU A 419 -28.20 9.66 -17.53
C LEU A 419 -28.15 10.93 -18.40
N PHE A 420 -27.30 11.88 -18.02
CA PHE A 420 -27.25 13.20 -18.69
C PHE A 420 -26.13 13.32 -19.73
N LYS A 421 -25.18 12.39 -19.73
CA LYS A 421 -24.04 12.36 -20.64
C LYS A 421 -24.45 12.33 -22.11
N SER A 422 -25.52 11.62 -22.43
CA SER A 422 -26.09 11.51 -23.80
C SER A 422 -26.90 12.71 -24.23
N LEU A 423 -27.22 13.65 -23.32
CA LEU A 423 -27.93 14.87 -23.65
C LEU A 423 -27.06 15.85 -24.46
N PRO A 424 -27.65 16.61 -25.39
CA PRO A 424 -26.98 17.73 -26.05
C PRO A 424 -26.43 18.74 -25.04
N HIS A 425 -25.37 19.46 -25.40
CA HIS A 425 -24.72 20.44 -24.52
C HIS A 425 -25.70 21.50 -23.99
N GLU A 426 -26.59 22.00 -24.86
CA GLU A 426 -27.60 23.00 -24.48
C GLU A 426 -28.54 22.48 -23.39
N ASN A 427 -29.03 21.24 -23.52
CA ASN A 427 -29.91 20.63 -22.53
C ASN A 427 -29.18 20.39 -21.20
N ARG A 428 -27.88 20.03 -21.22
CA ARG A 428 -27.07 19.88 -20.03
C ARG A 428 -26.85 21.21 -19.29
N THR A 429 -26.62 22.29 -20.05
CA THR A 429 -26.49 23.64 -19.48
C THR A 429 -27.82 24.13 -18.89
N ALA A 430 -28.94 23.90 -19.59
CA ALA A 430 -30.27 24.21 -19.05
C ALA A 430 -30.59 23.39 -17.80
N LEU A 431 -30.21 22.12 -17.78
CA LEU A 431 -30.38 21.25 -16.62
C LEU A 431 -29.51 21.72 -15.41
N ALA A 432 -28.30 22.20 -15.67
CA ALA A 432 -27.43 22.78 -14.64
C ALA A 432 -28.04 24.05 -14.02
N ALA A 433 -28.65 24.90 -14.87
CA ALA A 433 -29.33 26.10 -14.38
C ALA A 433 -30.64 25.80 -13.62
N ALA A 434 -31.29 24.68 -13.91
CA ALA A 434 -32.52 24.24 -13.24
C ALA A 434 -32.27 23.40 -11.99
N ALA A 435 -31.02 23.07 -11.66
CA ALA A 435 -30.64 22.28 -10.50
C ALA A 435 -30.82 23.06 -9.20
N GLU A 436 -31.59 22.52 -8.28
CA GLU A 436 -31.73 23.05 -6.93
C GLU A 436 -30.66 22.39 -6.03
N THR A 437 -29.85 23.20 -5.35
CA THR A 437 -28.81 22.72 -4.43
C THR A 437 -29.35 22.54 -3.03
N LEU A 438 -29.32 21.33 -2.51
CA LEU A 438 -29.80 20.98 -1.17
C LEU A 438 -28.63 20.50 -0.31
N ARG A 439 -28.60 20.94 0.97
CA ARG A 439 -27.55 20.59 1.93
C ARG A 439 -28.14 19.79 3.09
N TYR A 440 -27.48 18.69 3.43
CA TYR A 440 -27.90 17.78 4.50
C TYR A 440 -26.75 17.55 5.48
N PRO A 441 -26.99 17.69 6.81
CA PRO A 441 -26.00 17.31 7.82
C PRO A 441 -25.84 15.78 7.87
N ALA A 442 -24.78 15.31 8.53
CA ALA A 442 -24.60 13.88 8.78
C ALA A 442 -25.76 13.27 9.55
N GLY A 443 -26.24 12.11 9.14
CA GLY A 443 -27.37 11.39 9.76
C GLY A 443 -28.76 11.85 9.33
N ALA A 444 -28.88 12.88 8.48
CA ALA A 444 -30.19 13.36 8.02
C ALA A 444 -30.85 12.36 7.06
N THR A 445 -32.15 12.13 7.22
CA THR A 445 -32.96 11.37 6.27
C THR A 445 -33.36 12.28 5.11
N ILE A 446 -33.03 11.87 3.89
CA ILE A 446 -33.25 12.62 2.64
C ILE A 446 -34.56 12.16 1.98
N LEU A 447 -34.77 10.85 1.95
CA LEU A 447 -35.98 10.21 1.44
C LEU A 447 -36.43 9.14 2.42
N SER A 448 -37.75 9.00 2.61
CA SER A 448 -38.35 7.89 3.35
C SER A 448 -39.09 6.95 2.40
N GLU A 449 -38.98 5.65 2.63
CA GLU A 449 -39.75 4.64 1.89
C GLU A 449 -41.25 4.93 2.02
N GLY A 450 -42.00 4.87 0.92
CA GLY A 450 -43.42 5.18 0.89
C GLY A 450 -43.78 6.63 0.58
N ASP A 451 -42.82 7.58 0.62
CA ASP A 451 -43.07 8.99 0.28
C ASP A 451 -43.41 9.20 -1.21
N ALA A 452 -44.07 10.30 -1.54
CA ALA A 452 -44.30 10.68 -2.94
C ALA A 452 -42.98 11.03 -3.63
N GLY A 453 -42.77 10.57 -4.89
CA GLY A 453 -41.53 10.73 -5.61
C GLY A 453 -41.65 11.65 -6.83
N ASP A 454 -41.45 12.96 -6.61
CA ASP A 454 -41.51 14.00 -7.66
C ASP A 454 -40.15 14.62 -8.04
N LYS A 455 -39.09 14.24 -7.35
CA LYS A 455 -37.72 14.73 -7.58
C LYS A 455 -36.73 13.58 -7.76
N ILE A 456 -35.70 13.83 -8.53
CA ILE A 456 -34.48 13.03 -8.66
C ILE A 456 -33.33 13.79 -8.02
N PHE A 457 -32.36 13.08 -7.48
CA PHE A 457 -31.20 13.65 -6.80
C PHE A 457 -29.90 13.14 -7.40
N LEU A 458 -28.91 14.05 -7.54
CA LEU A 458 -27.53 13.75 -7.91
C LEU A 458 -26.64 14.15 -6.72
N VAL A 459 -25.80 13.24 -6.26
CA VAL A 459 -24.86 13.52 -5.15
C VAL A 459 -23.73 14.41 -5.67
N ALA A 460 -23.66 15.64 -5.19
CA ALA A 460 -22.59 16.55 -5.55
C ALA A 460 -21.38 16.43 -4.63
N THR A 461 -21.58 16.27 -3.32
CA THR A 461 -20.54 15.95 -2.34
C THR A 461 -21.13 15.10 -1.23
N GLY A 462 -20.28 14.34 -0.55
CA GLY A 462 -20.68 13.52 0.60
C GLY A 462 -20.85 12.04 0.27
N ARG A 463 -21.40 11.32 1.24
CA ARG A 463 -21.74 9.90 1.14
C ARG A 463 -23.10 9.65 1.75
N LEU A 464 -23.92 8.89 1.06
CA LEU A 464 -25.25 8.53 1.51
C LEU A 464 -25.37 7.01 1.63
N GLU A 465 -26.38 6.57 2.34
CA GLU A 465 -26.74 5.17 2.56
C GLU A 465 -28.19 4.95 2.14
N VAL A 466 -28.42 3.96 1.28
CA VAL A 466 -29.75 3.51 0.89
C VAL A 466 -30.16 2.38 1.82
N MET A 467 -31.32 2.50 2.45
CA MET A 467 -31.82 1.56 3.45
C MET A 467 -33.14 0.95 2.99
N ARG A 468 -33.34 -0.30 3.34
CA ARG A 468 -34.61 -1.03 3.18
C ARG A 468 -35.15 -1.37 4.56
N GLU A 469 -36.42 -1.14 4.77
CA GLU A 469 -37.12 -1.64 5.94
C GLU A 469 -37.46 -3.12 5.75
N LEU A 470 -37.04 -3.94 6.69
CA LEU A 470 -37.38 -5.37 6.76
C LEU A 470 -38.72 -5.55 7.46
N ASP A 471 -39.39 -6.72 7.28
CA ASP A 471 -40.69 -7.06 7.88
C ASP A 471 -40.70 -6.96 9.41
N ASN A 472 -39.54 -6.96 10.04
CA ASN A 472 -39.36 -6.80 11.49
C ASN A 472 -39.09 -5.33 11.92
N GLY A 473 -39.23 -4.35 11.04
CA GLY A 473 -39.01 -2.94 11.30
C GLY A 473 -37.53 -2.54 11.41
N ARG A 474 -36.59 -3.44 11.15
CA ARG A 474 -35.14 -3.11 11.10
C ARG A 474 -34.75 -2.54 9.74
N LEU A 475 -33.94 -1.49 9.76
CA LEU A 475 -33.36 -0.90 8.55
C LEU A 475 -32.04 -1.62 8.19
N GLU A 476 -31.98 -2.17 6.99
CA GLU A 476 -30.79 -2.79 6.42
C GLU A 476 -30.18 -1.86 5.36
N SER A 477 -28.85 -1.65 5.43
CA SER A 477 -28.11 -0.91 4.40
C SER A 477 -27.99 -1.75 3.15
N VAL A 478 -28.58 -1.28 2.05
CA VAL A 478 -28.62 -2.00 0.77
C VAL A 478 -27.55 -1.48 -0.19
N ALA A 479 -27.26 -0.17 -0.15
CA ALA A 479 -26.26 0.46 -1.03
C ALA A 479 -25.70 1.72 -0.39
N LYS A 480 -24.51 2.11 -0.85
CA LYS A 480 -23.86 3.40 -0.53
C LYS A 480 -23.76 4.23 -1.78
N LEU A 481 -24.08 5.52 -1.68
CA LEU A 481 -24.00 6.49 -2.75
C LEU A 481 -22.87 7.46 -2.49
N ALA A 482 -22.14 7.83 -3.55
CA ALA A 482 -21.02 8.75 -3.53
C ALA A 482 -21.22 9.89 -4.54
N CYS A 483 -20.27 10.81 -4.62
CA CYS A 483 -20.29 11.90 -5.60
C CYS A 483 -20.47 11.37 -7.04
N GLY A 484 -21.41 11.93 -7.78
CA GLY A 484 -21.80 11.52 -9.15
C GLY A 484 -22.92 10.49 -9.21
N ASP A 485 -23.31 9.84 -8.10
CA ASP A 485 -24.40 8.90 -8.07
C ASP A 485 -25.76 9.62 -8.07
N MET A 486 -26.73 9.00 -8.76
CA MET A 486 -28.11 9.47 -8.83
C MET A 486 -29.03 8.52 -8.06
N PHE A 487 -30.11 9.04 -7.48
CA PHE A 487 -31.13 8.27 -6.79
C PHE A 487 -32.49 8.95 -6.82
N GLY A 488 -33.53 8.16 -6.53
CA GLY A 488 -34.92 8.65 -6.57
C GLY A 488 -35.56 8.58 -7.96
N GLU A 489 -34.86 8.08 -8.97
CA GLU A 489 -35.31 7.94 -10.38
C GLU A 489 -36.50 7.00 -10.53
N ILE A 490 -36.56 5.90 -9.78
CA ILE A 490 -37.59 4.86 -9.93
C ILE A 490 -38.99 5.45 -9.66
N ALA A 491 -39.14 6.19 -8.59
CA ALA A 491 -40.40 6.78 -8.21
C ALA A 491 -40.86 7.87 -9.22
N LEU A 492 -39.90 8.66 -9.73
CA LEU A 492 -40.18 9.70 -10.71
C LEU A 492 -40.65 9.12 -12.05
N LEU A 493 -39.97 8.10 -12.55
CA LEU A 493 -40.20 7.52 -13.88
C LEU A 493 -41.48 6.66 -13.91
N ARG A 494 -41.72 5.86 -12.87
CA ARG A 494 -42.89 4.97 -12.75
C ARG A 494 -44.12 5.63 -12.16
N GLY A 495 -44.00 6.86 -11.62
CA GLY A 495 -45.08 7.52 -10.92
C GLY A 495 -45.48 6.82 -9.60
N THR A 496 -44.56 6.04 -9.02
CA THR A 496 -44.77 5.27 -7.79
C THR A 496 -44.25 6.02 -6.56
N ARG A 497 -44.52 5.47 -5.38
CA ARG A 497 -43.93 5.93 -4.12
C ARG A 497 -42.45 5.55 -4.04
N ARG A 498 -41.67 6.19 -3.15
CA ARG A 498 -40.27 5.87 -2.88
C ARG A 498 -40.14 4.44 -2.45
N THR A 499 -39.23 3.70 -3.09
CA THR A 499 -39.03 2.27 -2.84
C THR A 499 -37.99 2.00 -1.75
N ARG A 500 -37.28 3.02 -1.27
CA ARG A 500 -36.21 2.90 -0.28
C ARG A 500 -36.05 4.23 0.47
N SER A 501 -35.53 4.14 1.69
CA SER A 501 -35.10 5.29 2.48
C SER A 501 -33.63 5.62 2.16
N VAL A 502 -33.27 6.94 2.16
CA VAL A 502 -31.90 7.40 1.94
C VAL A 502 -31.50 8.34 3.07
N ARG A 503 -30.34 8.07 3.68
CA ARG A 503 -29.78 8.84 4.78
C ARG A 503 -28.36 9.31 4.48
N SER A 504 -27.98 10.49 4.91
CA SER A 504 -26.62 11.00 4.82
C SER A 504 -25.69 10.36 5.85
N LEU A 505 -24.51 9.86 5.43
CA LEU A 505 -23.47 9.33 6.33
C LEU A 505 -22.55 10.44 6.86
N ASN A 506 -22.37 11.50 6.08
CA ASN A 506 -21.61 12.70 6.44
C ASN A 506 -22.31 13.92 5.86
N ALA A 507 -21.82 15.14 6.16
CA ALA A 507 -22.35 16.35 5.55
C ALA A 507 -22.31 16.22 4.02
N SER A 508 -23.46 16.38 3.37
CA SER A 508 -23.66 16.08 1.95
C SER A 508 -24.38 17.22 1.24
N VAL A 509 -24.02 17.42 -0.03
CA VAL A 509 -24.70 18.37 -0.91
C VAL A 509 -25.26 17.61 -2.10
N LEU A 510 -26.52 17.85 -2.40
CA LEU A 510 -27.28 17.20 -3.47
C LEU A 510 -27.78 18.23 -4.47
N LEU A 511 -27.81 17.84 -5.73
CA LEU A 511 -28.55 18.55 -6.79
C LEU A 511 -29.89 17.84 -6.98
N SER A 512 -30.98 18.58 -6.88
CA SER A 512 -32.33 18.05 -7.09
C SER A 512 -32.93 18.57 -8.40
N PHE A 513 -33.65 17.69 -9.08
CA PHE A 513 -34.35 17.99 -10.32
C PHE A 513 -35.81 17.55 -10.17
N SER A 514 -36.75 18.46 -10.48
CA SER A 514 -38.16 18.15 -10.43
C SER A 514 -38.61 17.32 -11.66
N ARG A 515 -39.75 16.64 -11.53
CA ARG A 515 -40.39 15.91 -12.63
C ARG A 515 -40.56 16.79 -13.86
N LEU A 516 -41.01 18.07 -13.70
CA LEU A 516 -41.22 19.00 -14.78
C LEU A 516 -39.95 19.28 -15.56
N VAL A 517 -38.83 19.47 -14.90
CA VAL A 517 -37.50 19.66 -15.52
C VAL A 517 -37.12 18.44 -16.36
N PHE A 518 -37.39 17.24 -15.87
CA PHE A 518 -37.12 16.00 -16.59
C PHE A 518 -38.01 15.84 -17.83
N GLU A 519 -39.30 16.15 -17.72
CA GLU A 519 -40.25 16.11 -18.82
C GLU A 519 -39.91 17.12 -19.96
N GLN A 520 -39.36 18.27 -19.60
CA GLN A 520 -39.00 19.31 -20.56
C GLN A 520 -37.63 19.13 -21.19
N LEU A 521 -36.61 18.73 -20.43
CA LEU A 521 -35.23 18.74 -20.87
C LEU A 521 -34.63 17.37 -21.18
N VAL A 522 -35.16 16.29 -20.59
CA VAL A 522 -34.59 14.95 -20.69
C VAL A 522 -35.40 14.05 -21.61
N PHE A 523 -36.69 13.86 -21.37
CA PHE A 523 -37.55 12.94 -22.12
C PHE A 523 -37.69 13.26 -23.64
N PRO A 524 -37.61 14.50 -24.10
CA PRO A 524 -37.62 14.77 -25.54
C PRO A 524 -36.37 14.29 -26.28
N LYS A 525 -35.27 14.01 -25.56
CA LYS A 525 -33.98 13.63 -26.14
C LYS A 525 -33.57 12.18 -25.85
N ILE A 526 -34.13 11.56 -24.82
CA ILE A 526 -33.86 10.17 -24.44
C ILE A 526 -35.21 9.46 -24.36
N SER A 527 -35.39 8.36 -25.09
CA SER A 527 -36.66 7.64 -25.09
C SER A 527 -36.95 7.07 -23.67
N ARG A 528 -38.21 7.14 -23.27
CA ARG A 528 -38.66 6.64 -21.97
C ARG A 528 -38.38 5.15 -21.84
N GLU A 529 -38.53 4.36 -22.93
CA GLU A 529 -38.26 2.93 -22.98
C GLU A 529 -36.78 2.63 -22.72
N ALA A 530 -35.83 3.43 -23.26
CA ALA A 530 -34.41 3.26 -23.01
C ALA A 530 -34.05 3.48 -21.53
N ILE A 531 -34.68 4.49 -20.91
CA ILE A 531 -34.49 4.78 -19.50
C ILE A 531 -35.08 3.65 -18.63
N GLU A 532 -36.30 3.19 -18.95
CA GLU A 532 -36.94 2.08 -18.22
C GLU A 532 -36.15 0.79 -18.32
N LEU A 533 -35.60 0.48 -19.50
CA LEU A 533 -34.76 -0.69 -19.71
C LEU A 533 -33.45 -0.61 -18.87
N THR A 534 -32.86 0.59 -18.82
CA THR A 534 -31.67 0.82 -17.97
C THR A 534 -31.99 0.61 -16.48
N ILE A 535 -33.12 1.13 -16.02
CA ILE A 535 -33.57 0.94 -14.63
C ILE A 535 -33.86 -0.53 -14.34
N GLN A 536 -34.47 -1.27 -15.29
CA GLN A 536 -34.73 -2.70 -15.14
C GLN A 536 -33.42 -3.47 -14.95
N LYS A 537 -32.38 -3.15 -15.74
CA LYS A 537 -31.05 -3.74 -15.59
C LYS A 537 -30.43 -3.42 -14.23
N ILE A 538 -30.48 -2.15 -13.78
CA ILE A 538 -29.96 -1.71 -12.50
C ILE A 538 -30.70 -2.40 -11.33
N ALA A 539 -32.03 -2.44 -11.38
CA ALA A 539 -32.85 -3.10 -10.39
C ALA A 539 -32.57 -4.61 -10.30
N PHE A 540 -32.23 -5.24 -11.39
CA PHE A 540 -31.78 -6.63 -11.43
C PHE A 540 -30.38 -6.77 -10.79
N LEU A 541 -29.41 -5.93 -11.19
CA LEU A 541 -28.09 -5.94 -10.61
C LEU A 541 -28.11 -5.77 -9.09
N HIS A 542 -28.99 -4.94 -8.54
CA HIS A 542 -29.14 -4.80 -7.07
C HIS A 542 -29.57 -6.07 -6.35
N ARG A 543 -30.15 -7.06 -7.03
CA ARG A 543 -30.66 -8.30 -6.40
C ARG A 543 -29.68 -9.45 -6.45
N ILE A 544 -28.69 -9.41 -7.36
CA ILE A 544 -27.79 -10.55 -7.58
C ILE A 544 -26.53 -10.47 -6.69
N PRO A 545 -26.00 -11.62 -6.24
CA PRO A 545 -24.83 -11.67 -5.37
C PRO A 545 -23.58 -11.04 -5.98
N LEU A 546 -23.39 -11.15 -7.29
CA LEU A 546 -22.23 -10.62 -8.02
C LEU A 546 -22.00 -9.13 -7.77
N SER A 547 -23.05 -8.33 -7.88
CA SER A 547 -22.99 -6.87 -7.80
C SER A 547 -23.27 -6.30 -6.42
N ARG A 548 -23.37 -7.14 -5.39
CA ARG A 548 -23.69 -6.72 -4.00
C ARG A 548 -22.77 -5.63 -3.46
N ASN A 549 -21.49 -5.67 -3.86
CA ASN A 549 -20.48 -4.72 -3.41
C ASN A 549 -20.13 -3.67 -4.49
N TRP A 550 -20.84 -3.66 -5.62
CA TRP A 550 -20.59 -2.66 -6.65
C TRP A 550 -21.14 -1.31 -6.22
N ALA A 551 -20.36 -0.26 -6.46
CA ALA A 551 -20.86 1.10 -6.34
C ALA A 551 -21.95 1.37 -7.40
N LEU A 552 -22.88 2.27 -7.11
CA LEU A 552 -24.00 2.53 -8.02
C LEU A 552 -23.54 3.00 -9.41
N HIS A 553 -22.50 3.83 -9.47
CA HIS A 553 -21.92 4.25 -10.74
C HIS A 553 -21.37 3.08 -11.58
N ALA A 554 -20.85 2.04 -10.93
CA ALA A 554 -20.41 0.84 -11.64
C ALA A 554 -21.59 0.02 -12.17
N MET A 555 -22.68 -0.10 -11.40
CA MET A 555 -23.91 -0.74 -11.87
C MET A 555 -24.51 0.00 -13.08
N HIS A 556 -24.50 1.33 -13.06
CA HIS A 556 -24.92 2.16 -14.16
C HIS A 556 -24.03 1.94 -15.39
N ALA A 557 -22.69 2.00 -15.22
CA ALA A 557 -21.75 1.76 -16.33
C ALA A 557 -21.92 0.36 -16.94
N PHE A 558 -22.22 -0.64 -16.12
CA PHE A 558 -22.53 -1.98 -16.60
C PHE A 558 -23.86 -2.00 -17.39
N ALA A 559 -24.94 -1.40 -16.83
CA ALA A 559 -26.25 -1.38 -17.44
C ALA A 559 -26.31 -0.64 -18.79
N GLU A 560 -25.48 0.40 -18.98
CA GLU A 560 -25.35 1.12 -20.27
C GLU A 560 -24.77 0.24 -21.36
N ASN A 561 -23.72 -0.53 -21.07
CA ASN A 561 -22.98 -1.31 -22.06
C ASN A 561 -23.52 -2.74 -22.22
N ALA A 562 -24.41 -3.17 -21.35
CA ALA A 562 -25.03 -4.47 -21.44
C ALA A 562 -26.39 -4.42 -22.16
N PHE A 563 -26.75 -5.48 -22.86
CA PHE A 563 -28.02 -5.64 -23.55
C PHE A 563 -28.66 -6.99 -23.25
N PHE A 564 -29.98 -7.08 -23.38
CA PHE A 564 -30.71 -8.34 -23.24
C PHE A 564 -30.73 -9.12 -24.55
N GLN A 565 -30.58 -10.44 -24.42
CA GLN A 565 -30.74 -11.39 -25.52
C GLN A 565 -31.50 -12.61 -25.05
N ASP A 566 -32.46 -13.05 -25.86
CA ASP A 566 -33.28 -14.22 -25.61
C ASP A 566 -32.69 -15.43 -26.34
N PHE A 567 -32.77 -16.60 -25.68
CA PHE A 567 -32.25 -17.86 -26.17
C PHE A 567 -33.34 -18.93 -26.08
N GLU A 568 -33.53 -19.68 -27.14
CA GLU A 568 -34.48 -20.79 -27.16
C GLU A 568 -33.94 -22.00 -26.37
N LYS A 569 -34.84 -22.84 -25.87
CA LYS A 569 -34.48 -24.09 -25.22
C LYS A 569 -33.60 -24.96 -26.15
N GLY A 570 -32.47 -25.44 -25.63
CA GLY A 570 -31.54 -26.28 -26.36
C GLY A 570 -30.47 -25.50 -27.16
N SER A 571 -30.55 -24.16 -27.27
CA SER A 571 -29.53 -23.36 -27.91
C SER A 571 -28.24 -23.30 -27.09
N ALA A 572 -27.08 -23.29 -27.77
CA ALA A 572 -25.79 -23.12 -27.15
C ALA A 572 -25.43 -21.62 -27.05
N LEU A 573 -25.20 -21.11 -25.85
CA LEU A 573 -24.76 -19.74 -25.61
C LEU A 573 -23.23 -19.61 -25.78
N THR A 574 -22.49 -20.62 -25.34
CA THR A 574 -21.03 -20.77 -25.58
C THR A 574 -20.76 -22.24 -25.92
N SER A 575 -19.69 -22.49 -26.69
CA SER A 575 -19.22 -23.83 -27.00
C SER A 575 -17.80 -24.02 -26.47
N GLU A 576 -17.54 -25.16 -25.80
CA GLU A 576 -16.20 -25.48 -25.28
C GLU A 576 -15.17 -25.42 -26.40
N ASP A 577 -14.00 -24.89 -26.10
CA ASP A 577 -12.86 -24.70 -27.02
C ASP A 577 -13.12 -23.71 -28.19
N GLN A 578 -14.26 -23.01 -28.21
CA GLN A 578 -14.53 -21.95 -29.17
C GLN A 578 -14.35 -20.54 -28.58
N TYR A 579 -14.09 -19.56 -29.46
CA TYR A 579 -13.96 -18.18 -29.04
C TYR A 579 -15.28 -17.66 -28.47
N ASN A 580 -15.20 -17.02 -27.30
CA ASN A 580 -16.33 -16.41 -26.61
C ASN A 580 -16.26 -14.88 -26.73
N GLU A 581 -17.33 -14.29 -27.26
CA GLU A 581 -17.40 -12.84 -27.51
C GLU A 581 -17.98 -12.06 -26.34
N PHE A 582 -18.79 -12.72 -25.48
CA PHE A 582 -19.60 -12.02 -24.49
C PHE A 582 -19.36 -12.53 -23.09
N PHE A 583 -19.54 -11.63 -22.13
CA PHE A 583 -19.82 -11.91 -20.73
C PHE A 583 -21.33 -11.96 -20.53
N TYR A 584 -21.83 -12.90 -19.75
CA TYR A 584 -23.25 -13.20 -19.59
C TYR A 584 -23.66 -13.18 -18.13
N ILE A 585 -24.84 -12.62 -17.82
CA ILE A 585 -25.55 -12.79 -16.54
C ILE A 585 -26.96 -13.34 -16.86
N LEU A 586 -27.34 -14.45 -16.23
CA LEU A 586 -28.64 -15.05 -16.44
C LEU A 586 -29.74 -14.23 -15.75
N TYR A 587 -30.67 -13.69 -16.56
CA TYR A 587 -31.80 -12.87 -16.11
C TYR A 587 -33.06 -13.69 -15.88
N GLU A 588 -33.39 -14.62 -16.77
CA GLU A 588 -34.52 -15.55 -16.70
C GLU A 588 -34.14 -16.90 -17.29
N GLY A 589 -34.77 -17.98 -16.79
CA GLY A 589 -34.57 -19.35 -17.25
C GLY A 589 -33.53 -20.12 -16.44
N GLU A 590 -33.09 -21.26 -16.99
CA GLU A 590 -32.06 -22.14 -16.44
C GLU A 590 -31.10 -22.58 -17.52
N LEU A 591 -29.79 -22.64 -17.20
CA LEU A 591 -28.74 -23.09 -18.10
C LEU A 591 -28.00 -24.29 -17.53
N SER A 592 -27.51 -25.17 -18.43
CA SER A 592 -26.65 -26.31 -18.12
C SER A 592 -25.21 -26.00 -18.53
N VAL A 593 -24.26 -26.23 -17.65
CA VAL A 593 -22.83 -26.15 -17.91
C VAL A 593 -22.31 -27.53 -18.22
N GLN A 594 -21.78 -27.73 -19.43
CA GLN A 594 -21.27 -29.00 -19.89
C GLN A 594 -19.77 -28.89 -20.22
N ARG A 595 -19.01 -29.86 -19.77
CA ARG A 595 -17.61 -30.04 -20.14
C ARG A 595 -17.39 -31.44 -20.67
N ARG A 596 -16.79 -31.56 -21.85
CA ARG A 596 -16.63 -32.85 -22.55
C ARG A 596 -17.97 -33.61 -22.67
N LYS A 597 -19.05 -32.89 -22.95
CA LYS A 597 -20.44 -33.42 -23.05
C LYS A 597 -21.04 -33.96 -21.75
N GLN A 598 -20.38 -33.80 -20.61
CA GLN A 598 -20.93 -34.12 -19.30
C GLN A 598 -21.39 -32.85 -18.59
N GLU A 599 -22.57 -32.88 -18.01
CA GLU A 599 -23.07 -31.79 -17.22
C GLU A 599 -22.33 -31.74 -15.88
N ILE A 600 -21.73 -30.57 -15.58
CA ILE A 600 -20.95 -30.33 -14.36
C ILE A 600 -21.62 -29.36 -13.40
N ALA A 601 -22.54 -28.51 -13.89
CA ALA A 601 -23.28 -27.55 -13.06
C ALA A 601 -24.54 -27.06 -13.79
N ALA A 602 -25.47 -26.49 -13.02
CA ALA A 602 -26.59 -25.73 -13.52
C ALA A 602 -26.45 -24.27 -13.09
N LEU A 603 -26.85 -23.33 -13.94
CA LEU A 603 -26.88 -21.91 -13.62
C LEU A 603 -28.33 -21.46 -13.47
N THR A 604 -28.54 -20.61 -12.46
CA THR A 604 -29.83 -20.03 -12.09
C THR A 604 -29.82 -18.51 -12.21
N ILE A 605 -30.94 -17.87 -12.02
CA ILE A 605 -31.08 -16.41 -12.12
C ILE A 605 -30.06 -15.70 -11.23
N GLY A 606 -29.28 -14.79 -11.80
CA GLY A 606 -28.21 -14.05 -11.16
C GLY A 606 -26.82 -14.68 -11.27
N ASP A 607 -26.73 -15.93 -11.77
CA ASP A 607 -25.44 -16.54 -12.09
C ASP A 607 -24.88 -15.93 -13.37
N PHE A 608 -23.55 -16.00 -13.50
CA PHE A 608 -22.82 -15.41 -14.62
C PHE A 608 -21.72 -16.34 -15.13
N PHE A 609 -21.31 -16.11 -16.39
CA PHE A 609 -20.28 -16.90 -17.06
C PHE A 609 -19.62 -16.08 -18.18
N GLY A 610 -18.53 -16.62 -18.76
CA GLY A 610 -17.79 -15.97 -19.82
C GLY A 610 -16.62 -15.09 -19.34
N GLU A 611 -16.51 -14.80 -18.03
CA GLU A 611 -15.45 -14.01 -17.43
C GLU A 611 -14.06 -14.67 -17.58
N ILE A 612 -14.00 -16.01 -17.38
CA ILE A 612 -12.74 -16.77 -17.43
C ILE A 612 -12.11 -16.68 -18.83
N SER A 613 -12.91 -16.88 -19.88
CA SER A 613 -12.43 -16.75 -21.25
C SER A 613 -11.85 -15.37 -21.53
N HIS A 614 -12.46 -14.30 -21.02
CA HIS A 614 -12.00 -12.92 -21.24
C HIS A 614 -10.73 -12.59 -20.47
N LEU A 615 -10.57 -13.14 -19.27
CA LEU A 615 -9.35 -12.96 -18.46
C LEU A 615 -8.18 -13.80 -18.95
N GLN A 616 -8.44 -14.90 -19.67
CA GLN A 616 -7.39 -15.80 -20.21
C GLN A 616 -7.20 -15.62 -21.71
N ASN A 617 -7.65 -16.58 -22.49
CA ASN A 617 -7.34 -16.71 -23.91
C ASN A 617 -8.49 -16.34 -24.87
N GLY A 618 -9.65 -15.97 -24.35
CA GLY A 618 -10.84 -15.69 -25.13
C GLY A 618 -11.61 -16.96 -25.53
N VAL A 619 -11.17 -18.14 -25.12
CA VAL A 619 -11.79 -19.42 -25.46
C VAL A 619 -12.67 -19.89 -24.29
N ALA A 620 -13.85 -20.38 -24.58
CA ALA A 620 -14.78 -20.89 -23.58
C ALA A 620 -14.28 -22.24 -23.03
N ASN A 621 -14.28 -22.37 -21.69
CA ASN A 621 -13.85 -23.57 -20.99
C ASN A 621 -14.95 -24.62 -20.80
N ALA A 622 -16.18 -24.30 -21.23
CA ALA A 622 -17.35 -25.17 -21.15
C ALA A 622 -18.39 -24.75 -22.18
N THR A 623 -19.22 -25.70 -22.56
CA THR A 623 -20.44 -25.45 -23.34
C THR A 623 -21.57 -25.08 -22.40
N ILE A 624 -22.27 -23.98 -22.66
CA ILE A 624 -23.46 -23.55 -21.92
C ILE A 624 -24.67 -23.71 -22.79
N LEU A 625 -25.64 -24.54 -22.34
CA LEU A 625 -26.88 -24.85 -23.07
C LEU A 625 -28.10 -24.33 -22.29
N ALA A 626 -29.08 -23.80 -23.01
CA ALA A 626 -30.35 -23.38 -22.42
C ALA A 626 -31.22 -24.59 -22.10
N ARG A 627 -31.51 -24.85 -20.81
CA ARG A 627 -32.44 -25.91 -20.38
C ARG A 627 -33.91 -25.54 -20.58
N THR A 628 -34.19 -24.25 -20.40
CA THR A 628 -35.49 -23.62 -20.63
C THR A 628 -35.30 -22.47 -21.55
N PRO A 629 -36.35 -21.86 -22.14
CA PRO A 629 -36.18 -20.52 -22.74
C PRO A 629 -35.52 -19.60 -21.72
N ALA A 630 -34.44 -18.94 -22.13
CA ALA A 630 -33.61 -18.16 -21.23
C ALA A 630 -33.39 -16.75 -21.79
N ARG A 631 -33.31 -15.79 -20.87
CA ARG A 631 -32.94 -14.41 -21.17
C ARG A 631 -31.69 -14.05 -20.40
N CYS A 632 -30.67 -13.55 -21.10
CA CYS A 632 -29.42 -13.16 -20.49
C CYS A 632 -29.15 -11.66 -20.73
N LEU A 633 -28.43 -11.07 -19.77
CA LEU A 633 -27.82 -9.76 -19.90
C LEU A 633 -26.39 -9.95 -20.39
N LEU A 634 -26.06 -9.45 -21.59
CA LEU A 634 -24.78 -9.65 -22.25
C LEU A 634 -23.96 -8.36 -22.29
N MET A 635 -22.64 -8.52 -22.22
CA MET A 635 -21.70 -7.44 -22.48
C MET A 635 -20.55 -7.97 -23.34
N ASN A 636 -20.16 -7.23 -24.41
CA ASN A 636 -19.06 -7.68 -25.25
C ASN A 636 -17.73 -7.67 -24.48
N LYS A 637 -16.76 -8.45 -24.95
CA LYS A 637 -15.44 -8.62 -24.31
C LYS A 637 -14.73 -7.30 -24.04
N ARG A 638 -14.72 -6.39 -25.01
CA ARG A 638 -14.02 -5.11 -24.90
C ARG A 638 -14.62 -4.24 -23.78
N ASP A 639 -15.93 -4.11 -23.77
CA ASP A 639 -16.65 -3.29 -22.78
C ASP A 639 -16.58 -3.92 -21.40
N PHE A 640 -16.62 -5.26 -21.32
CA PHE A 640 -16.42 -6.00 -20.07
C PHE A 640 -15.02 -5.76 -19.48
N LEU A 641 -13.96 -5.86 -20.28
CA LEU A 641 -12.61 -5.58 -19.81
C LEU A 641 -12.43 -4.10 -19.43
N GLN A 642 -13.01 -3.17 -20.19
CA GLN A 642 -13.00 -1.75 -19.83
C GLN A 642 -13.75 -1.47 -18.54
N PHE A 643 -14.89 -2.13 -18.32
CA PHE A 643 -15.66 -2.05 -17.08
C PHE A 643 -14.84 -2.59 -15.91
N LEU A 644 -14.25 -3.75 -16.07
CA LEU A 644 -13.47 -4.43 -15.05
C LEU A 644 -12.27 -3.59 -14.58
N VAL A 645 -11.49 -3.01 -15.49
CA VAL A 645 -10.27 -2.27 -15.14
C VAL A 645 -10.53 -0.89 -14.52
N LYS A 646 -11.75 -0.35 -14.62
CA LYS A 646 -12.10 0.95 -14.04
C LYS A 646 -12.27 0.92 -12.52
N ASP A 647 -12.57 -0.24 -11.94
CA ASP A 647 -12.77 -0.39 -10.49
C ASP A 647 -11.92 -1.55 -9.96
N PHE A 648 -10.95 -1.24 -9.10
CA PHE A 648 -10.03 -2.23 -8.55
C PHE A 648 -10.74 -3.28 -7.68
N THR A 649 -11.84 -2.94 -7.00
CA THR A 649 -12.61 -3.87 -6.17
C THR A 649 -13.30 -4.91 -7.04
N ILE A 650 -13.91 -4.46 -8.16
CA ILE A 650 -14.56 -5.32 -9.15
C ILE A 650 -13.52 -6.23 -9.79
N SER A 651 -12.38 -5.68 -10.22
CA SER A 651 -11.27 -6.44 -10.82
C SER A 651 -10.83 -7.60 -9.93
N ILE A 652 -10.54 -7.32 -8.66
CA ILE A 652 -10.08 -8.33 -7.69
C ILE A 652 -11.18 -9.37 -7.43
N THR A 653 -12.45 -8.95 -7.34
CA THR A 653 -13.57 -9.86 -7.12
C THR A 653 -13.72 -10.86 -8.27
N PHE A 654 -13.65 -10.39 -9.52
CA PHE A 654 -13.70 -11.28 -10.68
C PHE A 654 -12.50 -12.22 -10.76
N GLU A 655 -11.28 -11.75 -10.44
CA GLU A 655 -10.10 -12.61 -10.37
C GLU A 655 -10.28 -13.71 -9.33
N GLU A 656 -10.73 -13.38 -8.11
CA GLU A 656 -10.94 -14.35 -7.02
C GLU A 656 -11.99 -15.39 -7.40
N ILE A 657 -13.14 -14.97 -7.98
CA ILE A 657 -14.21 -15.90 -8.38
C ILE A 657 -13.73 -16.80 -9.53
N SER A 658 -13.07 -16.22 -10.55
CA SER A 658 -12.55 -16.97 -11.69
C SER A 658 -11.50 -17.99 -11.26
N SER A 659 -10.58 -17.60 -10.38
CA SER A 659 -9.55 -18.50 -9.83
C SER A 659 -10.16 -19.63 -9.02
N LYS A 660 -11.22 -19.35 -8.23
CA LYS A 660 -11.96 -20.37 -7.48
C LYS A 660 -12.67 -21.38 -8.41
N ARG A 661 -13.28 -20.88 -9.50
CA ARG A 661 -13.95 -21.74 -10.50
C ARG A 661 -12.97 -22.61 -11.28
N LEU A 662 -11.75 -22.09 -11.54
CA LEU A 662 -10.68 -22.84 -12.22
C LEU A 662 -9.97 -23.85 -11.32
N GLY A 663 -9.94 -23.62 -9.98
CA GLY A 663 -9.12 -24.37 -9.04
C GLY A 663 -7.64 -23.96 -9.02
N TYR A 664 -7.26 -22.95 -9.81
CA TYR A 664 -5.91 -22.37 -9.86
C TYR A 664 -5.99 -20.86 -10.19
N PRO A 665 -4.93 -20.07 -9.89
CA PRO A 665 -4.95 -18.62 -10.15
C PRO A 665 -5.14 -18.33 -11.64
N VAL A 666 -6.08 -17.44 -11.98
CA VAL A 666 -6.36 -17.02 -13.37
C VAL A 666 -5.15 -16.29 -13.98
N PHE A 667 -4.40 -15.56 -13.16
CA PHE A 667 -3.11 -14.97 -13.52
C PHE A 667 -2.00 -15.66 -12.74
N PRO A 668 -1.29 -16.65 -13.34
CA PRO A 668 -0.25 -17.39 -12.66
C PRO A 668 0.98 -16.51 -12.43
N LEU A 669 1.64 -16.68 -11.27
CA LEU A 669 2.96 -16.13 -11.03
C LEU A 669 3.94 -16.83 -12.01
N LYS A 670 4.32 -16.15 -13.10
CA LYS A 670 5.37 -16.65 -14.00
C LYS A 670 6.68 -16.82 -13.21
N GLY A 671 7.12 -18.05 -12.98
CA GLY A 671 8.34 -18.38 -12.22
C GLY A 671 8.24 -19.66 -11.39
N LYS A 672 7.04 -20.22 -11.22
CA LYS A 672 6.88 -21.61 -10.78
C LYS A 672 6.37 -22.39 -11.98
N SER A 673 7.21 -23.27 -12.51
CA SER A 673 6.83 -24.23 -13.55
C SER A 673 5.56 -24.97 -13.12
N LEU A 674 4.63 -25.08 -14.04
CA LEU A 674 3.35 -25.81 -13.92
C LEU A 674 3.52 -27.34 -13.71
N ASP A 675 4.73 -27.81 -13.38
CA ASP A 675 5.07 -29.22 -13.24
C ASP A 675 4.60 -29.88 -11.94
N LEU A 676 3.78 -29.18 -11.13
CA LEU A 676 3.28 -29.71 -9.85
C LEU A 676 1.82 -30.20 -9.87
N PHE A 677 1.17 -30.25 -11.04
CA PHE A 677 -0.22 -30.72 -11.17
C PHE A 677 -0.45 -31.74 -12.28
N GLN A 678 0.56 -32.55 -12.57
CA GLN A 678 0.36 -33.83 -13.28
C GLN A 678 0.72 -34.99 -12.33
N GLU A 679 -0.17 -35.24 -11.35
CA GLU A 679 -0.37 -36.54 -10.71
C GLU A 679 -1.83 -36.66 -10.30
#